data_c3b54f4b57d3aa5f43fa627998e62b61
#
_entry.id   c3b54f4b57d3aa5f43fa627998e62b61
#
_cell.length_a   1.000
_cell.length_b   1.000
_cell.length_c   1.000
_cell.angle_alpha   90.00
_cell.angle_beta   90.00
_cell.angle_gamma   90.00
#
_symmetry.space_group_name_H-M   'P 1'
#
loop_
_entity.id
_entity.type
_entity.pdbx_description
1 polymer ?
#
loop_
_entity_poly.entity_id
_entity_poly.type
_entity_poly.pdbx_seq_one_letter_code
_entity_poly.pdbx_strand_id
1 'polypeptide(L)'
;MADRNLKKEIQEKLQDDIMQGALSKFAEQYPGSRLNAYKDQDIEGLRENLRKMKHDAVQHIDELADEFQASLEKRGTKVYRAKDGDEVKKILIDICKANNVKRVVKSKSMASEEIHMNECFTDNGIRVKETDLGEWMIALAGQRPSHMVMPAIHLNRYQCAKMFEKEVDHEVPGEDIPNMIQLARKTLRQEFLQADMGVTGANFGIAENGAIGLVTNEGNARLVTTLPRIHVVLIGYEKLIPKTEDAASILRLLPRNGTCQRMTSYMTMVDGPTKVIYKDENGRHVETDRKQYVILLDNGRLEAAKDPVLQQAFQCVRCASCLNVCPIWTLVGGHVYGHIYSGGIGAILTGLFNGVETFHQFSDLCIGCRKCASICPGKIPIPDLIDELRARYVKKYGAPGMDKTMFNMVLNDRGMFHKLLLKAGSIGSAPFKKGKFIRHLPLFMEELTKGRSLPTIADESFRDRVERLSKKNPSKPKKRVAYFSGCNMDFVFADTSENVVKVLQSLDMEVVYPMEQACCGKPILGIGDREAGKETAKKNIAAFEKVQPDVIISACPTCTETLHETYMKLFENDPEWKARAAAFCSKVREFSSFVAEEYKKTGRLVHAKGGEKVTFHDSCHMKRGLGIYEEPRALIDATPGVELVEMHNCDKCCGMAGSFGMKYQEVSIPMLNEKVKNIQDTGATTAVVACPACMMQIGGGLDKAETGINTKHIADLLAEKL
;
A
#
# COMPACT_ATOMS: atom_id res chain seq x y z
N MET A 1 4.99 23.84 5.14
CA MET A 1 4.14 23.68 3.95
C MET A 1 2.80 24.31 4.25
N ALA A 2 2.28 25.19 3.36
CA ALA A 2 0.98 25.80 3.52
C ALA A 2 -0.11 24.72 3.60
N ASP A 3 -1.26 25.06 4.19
CA ASP A 3 -2.43 24.17 4.35
C ASP A 3 -2.81 23.51 3.02
N ARG A 4 -2.41 22.25 2.86
CA ARG A 4 -2.67 21.44 1.68
C ARG A 4 -4.14 21.04 1.63
N ASN A 5 -4.86 21.42 0.59
CA ASN A 5 -6.24 20.98 0.40
C ASN A 5 -6.28 19.65 -0.38
N LEU A 6 -6.09 18.55 0.34
CA LEU A 6 -6.02 17.21 -0.22
C LEU A 6 -7.25 16.82 -1.05
N LYS A 7 -8.47 17.22 -0.65
CA LYS A 7 -9.70 16.93 -1.40
C LYS A 7 -9.73 17.63 -2.75
N LYS A 8 -9.31 18.90 -2.82
CA LYS A 8 -9.22 19.64 -4.07
C LYS A 8 -8.20 19.00 -5.02
N GLU A 9 -7.02 18.66 -4.52
CA GLU A 9 -5.99 18.00 -5.33
C GLU A 9 -6.45 16.65 -5.88
N ILE A 10 -7.18 15.85 -5.06
CA ILE A 10 -7.79 14.59 -5.49
C ILE A 10 -8.77 14.85 -6.64
N GLN A 11 -9.68 15.81 -6.51
CA GLN A 11 -10.68 16.13 -7.53
C GLN A 11 -10.02 16.55 -8.85
N GLU A 12 -9.00 17.41 -8.80
CA GLU A 12 -8.23 17.82 -9.98
C GLU A 12 -7.60 16.62 -10.70
N LYS A 13 -7.04 15.67 -9.94
CA LYS A 13 -6.40 14.47 -10.53
C LYS A 13 -7.40 13.44 -11.06
N LEU A 14 -8.56 13.33 -10.48
CA LEU A 14 -9.64 12.47 -11.02
C LEU A 14 -10.23 12.99 -12.34
N GLN A 15 -10.06 14.28 -12.63
CA GLN A 15 -10.46 14.91 -13.89
C GLN A 15 -9.34 14.96 -14.94
N ASP A 16 -8.14 14.50 -14.62
CA ASP A 16 -6.99 14.44 -15.53
C ASP A 16 -7.05 13.15 -16.37
N ASP A 17 -7.82 13.16 -17.46
CA ASP A 17 -8.05 12.00 -18.32
C ASP A 17 -6.75 11.39 -18.86
N ILE A 18 -5.73 12.21 -19.11
CA ILE A 18 -4.42 11.75 -19.61
C ILE A 18 -3.74 10.91 -18.56
N MET A 19 -3.64 11.42 -17.33
CA MET A 19 -3.06 10.70 -16.21
C MET A 19 -3.87 9.43 -15.91
N GLN A 20 -5.21 9.53 -15.83
CA GLN A 20 -6.10 8.40 -15.57
C GLN A 20 -5.90 7.29 -16.62
N GLY A 21 -5.87 7.63 -17.90
CA GLY A 21 -5.65 6.67 -18.97
C GLY A 21 -4.29 5.99 -18.90
N ALA A 22 -3.21 6.74 -18.61
CA ALA A 22 -1.86 6.21 -18.49
C ALA A 22 -1.72 5.24 -17.30
N LEU A 23 -2.16 5.67 -16.11
CA LEU A 23 -2.01 4.90 -14.88
C LEU A 23 -2.91 3.67 -14.86
N SER A 24 -4.16 3.77 -15.32
CA SER A 24 -5.09 2.63 -15.38
C SER A 24 -4.61 1.55 -16.34
N LYS A 25 -4.18 1.92 -17.55
CA LYS A 25 -3.63 0.96 -18.52
C LYS A 25 -2.40 0.24 -17.99
N PHE A 26 -1.50 0.98 -17.35
CA PHE A 26 -0.30 0.38 -16.75
C PHE A 26 -0.66 -0.58 -15.59
N ALA A 27 -1.56 -0.16 -14.69
CA ALA A 27 -1.98 -0.98 -13.56
C ALA A 27 -2.69 -2.28 -13.98
N GLU A 28 -3.44 -2.25 -15.09
CA GLU A 28 -4.10 -3.42 -15.65
C GLU A 28 -3.10 -4.43 -16.23
N GLN A 29 -2.10 -3.95 -16.97
CA GLN A 29 -1.11 -4.80 -17.64
C GLN A 29 -0.03 -5.33 -16.69
N TYR A 30 0.29 -4.57 -15.64
CA TYR A 30 1.42 -4.84 -14.76
C TYR A 30 1.39 -6.23 -14.08
N PRO A 31 0.28 -6.73 -13.50
CA PRO A 31 0.26 -8.03 -12.84
C PRO A 31 0.65 -9.18 -13.77
N GLY A 32 0.08 -9.21 -14.97
CA GLY A 32 0.38 -10.25 -15.99
C GLY A 32 1.81 -10.16 -16.50
N SER A 33 2.29 -8.95 -16.81
CA SER A 33 3.66 -8.72 -17.26
C SER A 33 4.69 -9.11 -16.21
N ARG A 34 4.40 -8.79 -14.93
CA ARG A 34 5.24 -9.18 -13.80
C ARG A 34 5.31 -10.71 -13.64
N LEU A 35 4.16 -11.41 -13.68
CA LEU A 35 4.14 -12.88 -13.61
C LEU A 35 4.97 -13.50 -14.72
N ASN A 36 4.88 -13.00 -15.95
CA ASN A 36 5.70 -13.46 -17.07
C ASN A 36 7.20 -13.23 -16.82
N ALA A 37 7.59 -12.11 -16.21
CA ALA A 37 8.99 -11.85 -15.86
C ALA A 37 9.54 -12.82 -14.81
N TYR A 38 8.67 -13.45 -14.03
CA TYR A 38 9.02 -14.46 -13.03
C TYR A 38 8.83 -15.90 -13.50
N LYS A 39 8.46 -16.12 -14.75
CA LYS A 39 8.31 -17.48 -15.28
C LYS A 39 9.54 -18.32 -14.94
N ASP A 40 9.33 -19.54 -14.45
CA ASP A 40 10.35 -20.50 -14.04
C ASP A 40 11.23 -20.04 -12.85
N GLN A 41 10.75 -19.13 -11.99
CA GLN A 41 11.45 -18.68 -10.81
C GLN A 41 10.66 -19.01 -9.53
N ASP A 42 11.37 -19.42 -8.48
CA ASP A 42 10.83 -19.47 -7.14
C ASP A 42 10.71 -18.04 -6.56
N ILE A 43 9.53 -17.45 -6.73
CA ILE A 43 9.25 -16.06 -6.31
C ILE A 43 9.38 -15.93 -4.78
N GLU A 44 8.83 -16.88 -4.03
CA GLU A 44 8.81 -16.80 -2.57
C GLU A 44 10.19 -16.99 -1.96
N GLY A 45 10.98 -17.92 -2.47
CA GLY A 45 12.37 -18.10 -2.05
C GLY A 45 13.23 -16.88 -2.35
N LEU A 46 13.07 -16.27 -3.53
CA LEU A 46 13.77 -15.02 -3.89
C LEU A 46 13.39 -13.85 -2.98
N ARG A 47 12.12 -13.70 -2.65
CA ARG A 47 11.62 -12.65 -1.74
C ARG A 47 12.16 -12.86 -0.32
N GLU A 48 12.16 -14.10 0.16
CA GLU A 48 12.64 -14.42 1.50
C GLU A 48 14.15 -14.19 1.62
N ASN A 49 14.92 -14.55 0.60
CA ASN A 49 16.36 -14.28 0.57
C ASN A 49 16.65 -12.77 0.62
N LEU A 50 15.95 -11.97 -0.19
CA LEU A 50 16.09 -10.51 -0.14
C LEU A 50 15.70 -9.95 1.23
N ARG A 51 14.58 -10.42 1.80
CA ARG A 51 14.12 -9.96 3.12
C ARG A 51 15.17 -10.22 4.20
N LYS A 52 15.68 -11.46 4.28
CA LYS A 52 16.71 -11.84 5.25
C LYS A 52 17.97 -10.98 5.08
N MET A 53 18.54 -10.96 3.89
CA MET A 53 19.75 -10.18 3.59
C MET A 53 19.57 -8.70 3.94
N LYS A 54 18.46 -8.06 3.58
CA LYS A 54 18.23 -6.65 3.90
C LYS A 54 17.94 -6.42 5.38
N HIS A 55 17.27 -7.35 6.04
CA HIS A 55 17.07 -7.27 7.49
C HIS A 55 18.40 -7.33 8.24
N ASP A 56 19.24 -8.31 7.91
CA ASP A 56 20.55 -8.50 8.53
C ASP A 56 21.48 -7.29 8.26
N ALA A 57 21.44 -6.74 7.04
CA ALA A 57 22.18 -5.53 6.70
C ALA A 57 21.76 -4.31 7.54
N VAL A 58 20.46 -4.16 7.84
CA VAL A 58 19.97 -3.05 8.67
C VAL A 58 20.37 -3.23 10.15
N GLN A 59 20.41 -4.46 10.65
CA GLN A 59 20.89 -4.73 12.04
C GLN A 59 22.36 -4.36 12.25
N HIS A 60 23.19 -4.41 11.17
CA HIS A 60 24.62 -4.12 11.21
C HIS A 60 24.98 -2.89 10.37
N ILE A 61 24.07 -1.91 10.30
CA ILE A 61 24.17 -0.78 9.37
C ILE A 61 25.40 0.11 9.62
N ASP A 62 25.78 0.31 10.88
CA ASP A 62 26.96 1.11 11.26
C ASP A 62 28.26 0.39 10.88
N GLU A 63 28.36 -0.92 11.17
CA GLU A 63 29.52 -1.78 10.84
C GLU A 63 29.72 -1.86 9.32
N LEU A 64 28.63 -2.06 8.56
CA LEU A 64 28.67 -2.06 7.10
C LEU A 64 29.11 -0.71 6.52
N ALA A 65 28.73 0.40 7.15
CA ALA A 65 29.16 1.73 6.72
C ALA A 65 30.66 1.95 7.00
N ASP A 66 31.18 1.45 8.12
CA ASP A 66 32.61 1.52 8.44
C ASP A 66 33.43 0.68 7.45
N GLU A 67 33.00 -0.55 7.17
CA GLU A 67 33.67 -1.43 6.22
C GLU A 67 33.62 -0.87 4.79
N PHE A 68 32.45 -0.36 4.36
CA PHE A 68 32.26 0.27 3.05
C PHE A 68 33.17 1.48 2.86
N GLN A 69 33.25 2.35 3.86
CA GLN A 69 34.14 3.50 3.84
C GLN A 69 35.60 3.08 3.73
N ALA A 70 36.06 2.16 4.58
CA ALA A 70 37.44 1.68 4.55
C ALA A 70 37.80 1.04 3.19
N SER A 71 36.89 0.27 2.61
CA SER A 71 37.09 -0.36 1.29
C SER A 71 37.21 0.64 0.16
N LEU A 72 36.41 1.71 0.18
CA LEU A 72 36.46 2.82 -0.78
C LEU A 72 37.72 3.66 -0.65
N GLU A 73 38.11 4.04 0.58
CA GLU A 73 39.28 4.86 0.86
C GLU A 73 40.59 4.15 0.48
N LYS A 74 40.64 2.83 0.69
CA LYS A 74 41.77 1.99 0.23
C LYS A 74 41.97 2.05 -1.28
N ARG A 75 40.90 2.33 -2.04
CA ARG A 75 40.93 2.47 -3.51
C ARG A 75 41.09 3.93 -3.98
N GLY A 76 41.30 4.88 -3.07
CA GLY A 76 41.50 6.29 -3.38
C GLY A 76 40.22 7.13 -3.50
N THR A 77 39.08 6.60 -3.14
CA THR A 77 37.82 7.35 -3.08
C THR A 77 37.76 8.15 -1.77
N LYS A 78 37.32 9.42 -1.83
CA LYS A 78 37.11 10.21 -0.63
C LYS A 78 35.67 10.05 -0.15
N VAL A 79 35.49 9.61 1.09
CA VAL A 79 34.19 9.34 1.68
C VAL A 79 33.82 10.42 2.71
N TYR A 80 32.56 10.85 2.68
CA TYR A 80 31.95 11.74 3.66
C TYR A 80 30.72 11.08 4.26
N ARG A 81 30.44 11.35 5.53
CA ARG A 81 29.20 11.00 6.21
C ARG A 81 28.45 12.27 6.52
N ALA A 82 27.24 12.41 6.02
CA ALA A 82 26.41 13.57 6.22
C ALA A 82 25.17 13.19 7.05
N LYS A 83 24.93 13.96 8.11
CA LYS A 83 23.78 13.73 9.02
C LYS A 83 22.44 14.09 8.37
N ASP A 84 22.43 15.07 7.47
CA ASP A 84 21.22 15.59 6.83
C ASP A 84 21.51 16.17 5.43
N GLY A 85 20.45 16.63 4.75
CA GLY A 85 20.54 17.19 3.42
C GLY A 85 21.35 18.50 3.35
N ASP A 86 21.36 19.31 4.40
CA ASP A 86 22.06 20.59 4.38
C ASP A 86 23.57 20.38 4.49
N GLU A 87 23.99 19.37 5.25
CA GLU A 87 25.40 18.97 5.29
C GLU A 87 25.86 18.41 3.93
N VAL A 88 25.02 17.60 3.25
CA VAL A 88 25.32 17.14 1.87
C VAL A 88 25.50 18.31 0.93
N LYS A 89 24.59 19.29 0.93
CA LYS A 89 24.66 20.48 0.07
C LYS A 89 25.98 21.24 0.30
N LYS A 90 26.36 21.43 1.56
CA LYS A 90 27.64 22.08 1.90
C LYS A 90 28.82 21.31 1.33
N ILE A 91 28.90 20.00 1.55
CA ILE A 91 29.98 19.14 1.02
C ILE A 91 30.04 19.23 -0.51
N LEU A 92 28.89 19.17 -1.20
CA LEU A 92 28.81 19.28 -2.66
C LEU A 92 29.38 20.63 -3.18
N ILE A 93 28.98 21.73 -2.58
CA ILE A 93 29.47 23.07 -3.00
C ILE A 93 30.95 23.23 -2.71
N ASP A 94 31.46 22.70 -1.60
CA ASP A 94 32.88 22.70 -1.29
C ASP A 94 33.68 21.87 -2.31
N ILE A 95 33.18 20.70 -2.72
CA ILE A 95 33.78 19.92 -3.82
C ILE A 95 33.77 20.70 -5.13
N CYS A 96 32.66 21.38 -5.46
CA CYS A 96 32.55 22.18 -6.68
C CYS A 96 33.55 23.32 -6.70
N LYS A 97 33.68 24.09 -5.62
CA LYS A 97 34.63 25.21 -5.46
C LYS A 97 36.06 24.70 -5.55
N ALA A 98 36.42 23.66 -4.82
CA ALA A 98 37.79 23.11 -4.81
C ALA A 98 38.23 22.53 -6.16
N ASN A 99 37.33 22.28 -7.08
CA ASN A 99 37.59 21.68 -8.38
C ASN A 99 37.15 22.56 -9.58
N ASN A 100 36.76 23.81 -9.34
CA ASN A 100 36.26 24.73 -10.37
C ASN A 100 35.17 24.11 -11.28
N VAL A 101 34.15 23.48 -10.64
CA VAL A 101 33.03 22.85 -11.33
C VAL A 101 32.02 23.91 -11.76
N LYS A 102 31.67 23.92 -13.05
CA LYS A 102 30.66 24.82 -13.63
C LYS A 102 29.46 24.04 -14.20
N ARG A 103 29.68 22.78 -14.62
CA ARG A 103 28.67 21.95 -15.28
C ARG A 103 28.59 20.55 -14.65
N VAL A 104 27.39 20.17 -14.26
CA VAL A 104 27.10 18.90 -13.65
C VAL A 104 26.11 18.13 -14.51
N VAL A 105 26.37 16.85 -14.74
CA VAL A 105 25.39 15.90 -15.28
C VAL A 105 24.96 14.95 -14.17
N LYS A 106 23.67 14.73 -14.04
CA LYS A 106 23.09 13.90 -12.96
C LYS A 106 22.32 12.73 -13.55
N SER A 107 22.57 11.53 -13.06
CA SER A 107 21.66 10.41 -13.28
C SER A 107 20.58 10.40 -12.22
N LYS A 108 19.41 9.87 -12.57
CA LYS A 108 18.28 9.77 -11.66
C LYS A 108 18.68 9.24 -10.30
N SER A 109 18.31 9.97 -9.25
CA SER A 109 18.55 9.59 -7.86
C SER A 109 17.45 10.12 -6.94
N MET A 110 16.71 9.23 -6.30
CA MET A 110 15.71 9.64 -5.31
C MET A 110 16.32 10.31 -4.08
N ALA A 111 17.57 9.96 -3.71
CA ALA A 111 18.28 10.61 -2.61
C ALA A 111 18.66 12.06 -2.94
N SER A 112 18.94 12.38 -4.22
CA SER A 112 19.19 13.75 -4.64
C SER A 112 17.91 14.61 -4.65
N GLU A 113 16.76 14.01 -4.99
CA GLU A 113 15.46 14.67 -4.90
C GLU A 113 15.07 14.94 -3.43
N GLU A 114 15.39 14.01 -2.53
CA GLU A 114 15.14 14.12 -1.09
C GLU A 114 15.73 15.38 -0.48
N ILE A 115 16.90 15.81 -0.99
CA ILE A 115 17.63 16.97 -0.49
C ILE A 115 17.56 18.21 -1.40
N HIS A 116 16.75 18.19 -2.46
CA HIS A 116 16.63 19.28 -3.43
C HIS A 116 17.98 19.68 -4.03
N MET A 117 18.72 18.70 -4.54
CA MET A 117 20.10 18.89 -5.00
C MET A 117 20.20 19.81 -6.22
N ASN A 118 19.23 19.76 -7.13
CA ASN A 118 19.24 20.58 -8.35
C ASN A 118 19.17 22.08 -8.02
N GLU A 119 18.28 22.44 -7.10
CA GLU A 119 18.15 23.81 -6.59
C GLU A 119 19.46 24.28 -5.95
N CYS A 120 20.10 23.41 -5.15
CA CYS A 120 21.39 23.74 -4.53
C CYS A 120 22.46 24.09 -5.56
N PHE A 121 22.58 23.38 -6.67
CA PHE A 121 23.52 23.72 -7.75
C PHE A 121 23.14 25.04 -8.43
N THR A 122 21.86 25.19 -8.80
CA THR A 122 21.36 26.37 -9.51
C THR A 122 21.56 27.65 -8.71
N ASP A 123 21.24 27.61 -7.40
CA ASP A 123 21.39 28.73 -6.47
C ASP A 123 22.86 29.17 -6.31
N ASN A 124 23.81 28.26 -6.58
CA ASN A 124 25.25 28.53 -6.56
C ASN A 124 25.85 28.80 -7.95
N GLY A 125 25.02 29.02 -8.97
CA GLY A 125 25.46 29.35 -10.33
C GLY A 125 26.09 28.18 -11.09
N ILE A 126 25.84 26.95 -10.67
CA ILE A 126 26.33 25.71 -11.30
C ILE A 126 25.22 25.15 -12.18
N ARG A 127 25.51 24.95 -13.47
CA ARG A 127 24.56 24.34 -14.40
C ARG A 127 24.43 22.84 -14.11
N VAL A 128 23.23 22.36 -13.87
CA VAL A 128 22.94 20.93 -13.70
C VAL A 128 22.00 20.45 -14.80
N LYS A 129 22.28 19.25 -15.36
CA LYS A 129 21.43 18.61 -16.38
C LYS A 129 21.08 17.19 -15.96
N GLU A 130 19.79 16.92 -15.90
CA GLU A 130 19.29 15.55 -15.76
C GLU A 130 19.54 14.73 -17.04
N THR A 131 20.00 13.52 -16.88
CA THR A 131 20.34 12.63 -18.01
C THR A 131 19.42 11.44 -18.18
N ASP A 132 18.54 11.18 -17.19
CA ASP A 132 17.39 10.27 -17.32
C ASP A 132 16.28 11.00 -18.08
N LEU A 133 15.74 10.40 -19.13
CA LEU A 133 14.73 11.07 -19.97
C LEU A 133 13.48 11.45 -19.20
N GLY A 134 12.99 10.57 -18.32
CA GLY A 134 11.82 10.83 -17.49
C GLY A 134 12.05 11.97 -16.49
N GLU A 135 13.20 11.98 -15.80
CA GLU A 135 13.57 13.07 -14.88
C GLU A 135 13.77 14.39 -15.62
N TRP A 136 14.38 14.36 -16.81
CA TRP A 136 14.54 15.54 -17.62
C TRP A 136 13.18 16.13 -18.05
N MET A 137 12.22 15.28 -18.47
CA MET A 137 10.87 15.75 -18.84
C MET A 137 10.16 16.42 -17.67
N ILE A 138 10.19 15.83 -16.48
CA ILE A 138 9.54 16.45 -15.31
C ILE A 138 10.27 17.72 -14.83
N ALA A 139 11.59 17.79 -14.97
CA ALA A 139 12.34 19.02 -14.69
C ALA A 139 11.92 20.15 -15.63
N LEU A 140 11.76 19.88 -16.94
CA LEU A 140 11.22 20.85 -17.92
C LEU A 140 9.77 21.24 -17.63
N ALA A 141 8.98 20.32 -17.05
CA ALA A 141 7.62 20.59 -16.62
C ALA A 141 7.54 21.39 -15.30
N GLY A 142 8.65 21.55 -14.58
CA GLY A 142 8.66 22.15 -13.23
C GLY A 142 7.93 21.30 -12.20
N GLN A 143 7.95 19.96 -12.38
CA GLN A 143 7.26 19.00 -11.53
C GLN A 143 8.26 18.13 -10.77
N ARG A 144 7.77 17.48 -9.70
CA ARG A 144 8.51 16.41 -9.01
C ARG A 144 8.14 15.04 -9.56
N PRO A 145 8.96 13.98 -9.34
CA PRO A 145 8.65 12.63 -9.79
C PRO A 145 7.29 12.14 -9.28
N SER A 146 6.43 11.63 -10.18
CA SER A 146 5.16 10.98 -9.79
C SER A 146 5.36 9.52 -9.38
N HIS A 147 6.43 8.88 -9.88
CA HIS A 147 6.72 7.46 -9.64
C HIS A 147 8.23 7.25 -9.46
N MET A 148 8.63 6.40 -8.50
CA MET A 148 10.04 6.23 -8.15
C MET A 148 10.91 5.61 -9.25
N VAL A 149 10.33 4.86 -10.21
CA VAL A 149 11.06 4.22 -11.31
C VAL A 149 10.76 4.90 -12.65
N MET A 150 9.53 5.31 -12.86
CA MET A 150 9.04 5.95 -14.10
C MET A 150 8.51 7.35 -13.78
N PRO A 151 9.39 8.35 -13.57
CA PRO A 151 9.01 9.65 -13.00
C PRO A 151 7.93 10.39 -13.78
N ALA A 152 7.94 10.28 -15.10
CA ALA A 152 7.02 10.94 -16.04
C ALA A 152 5.83 10.06 -16.48
N ILE A 153 5.50 8.97 -15.77
CA ILE A 153 4.44 7.99 -16.16
C ILE A 153 3.06 8.65 -16.37
N HIS A 154 2.82 9.80 -15.76
CA HIS A 154 1.58 10.57 -15.85
C HIS A 154 1.50 11.47 -17.09
N LEU A 155 2.59 11.59 -17.86
CA LEU A 155 2.65 12.39 -19.09
C LEU A 155 2.46 11.52 -20.32
N ASN A 156 1.83 12.10 -21.38
CA ASN A 156 1.77 11.46 -22.67
C ASN A 156 2.84 12.04 -23.63
N ARG A 157 3.03 11.40 -24.80
CA ARG A 157 4.01 11.80 -25.80
C ARG A 157 3.84 13.23 -26.33
N TYR A 158 2.62 13.72 -26.42
CA TYR A 158 2.35 15.10 -26.89
C TYR A 158 2.79 16.14 -25.88
N GLN A 159 2.57 15.86 -24.60
CA GLN A 159 3.09 16.71 -23.52
C GLN A 159 4.61 16.68 -23.49
N CYS A 160 5.23 15.49 -23.69
CA CYS A 160 6.70 15.39 -23.81
C CYS A 160 7.25 16.18 -25.01
N ALA A 161 6.59 16.13 -26.16
CA ALA A 161 6.99 16.91 -27.34
C ALA A 161 7.02 18.42 -27.02
N LYS A 162 5.98 18.94 -26.36
CA LYS A 162 5.95 20.36 -25.91
C LYS A 162 7.02 20.69 -24.87
N MET A 163 7.48 19.72 -24.07
CA MET A 163 8.64 19.92 -23.17
C MET A 163 9.92 20.05 -23.99
N PHE A 164 10.10 19.22 -25.04
CA PHE A 164 11.25 19.32 -25.94
C PHE A 164 11.34 20.65 -26.68
N GLU A 165 10.23 21.24 -27.09
CA GLU A 165 10.17 22.57 -27.72
C GLU A 165 10.81 23.65 -26.86
N LYS A 166 10.87 23.49 -25.53
CA LYS A 166 11.58 24.42 -24.62
C LYS A 166 13.11 24.31 -24.70
N GLU A 167 13.61 23.23 -25.23
CA GLU A 167 15.06 22.96 -25.38
C GLU A 167 15.57 23.22 -26.80
N VAL A 168 14.65 23.31 -27.78
CA VAL A 168 14.95 23.53 -29.19
C VAL A 168 14.04 24.60 -29.75
N ASP A 169 14.54 25.41 -30.63
CA ASP A 169 13.85 26.61 -31.16
C ASP A 169 12.94 26.25 -32.36
N HIS A 170 12.24 25.11 -32.28
CA HIS A 170 11.29 24.67 -33.34
C HIS A 170 10.26 23.70 -32.79
N GLU A 171 9.14 23.54 -33.53
CA GLU A 171 8.07 22.62 -33.21
C GLU A 171 8.52 21.15 -33.27
N VAL A 172 8.08 20.35 -32.28
CA VAL A 172 8.40 18.93 -32.17
C VAL A 172 7.09 18.12 -32.29
N PRO A 173 6.87 17.37 -33.40
CA PRO A 173 5.68 16.56 -33.56
C PRO A 173 5.62 15.42 -32.52
N GLY A 174 4.53 15.33 -31.76
CA GLY A 174 4.32 14.32 -30.73
C GLY A 174 4.13 12.88 -31.28
N GLU A 175 3.82 12.75 -32.56
CA GLU A 175 3.74 11.47 -33.28
C GLU A 175 5.09 10.89 -33.60
N ASP A 176 6.12 11.73 -33.80
CA ASP A 176 7.45 11.33 -34.24
C ASP A 176 8.38 11.02 -33.03
N ILE A 177 8.09 9.91 -32.35
CA ILE A 177 8.90 9.43 -31.21
C ILE A 177 10.37 9.24 -31.60
N PRO A 178 10.72 8.64 -32.78
CA PRO A 178 12.12 8.52 -33.19
C PRO A 178 12.86 9.86 -33.26
N ASN A 179 12.22 10.92 -33.78
CA ASN A 179 12.80 12.25 -33.81
C ASN A 179 13.02 12.82 -32.41
N MET A 180 12.03 12.71 -31.49
CA MET A 180 12.18 13.11 -30.09
C MET A 180 13.37 12.43 -29.42
N ILE A 181 13.57 11.12 -29.65
CA ILE A 181 14.70 10.36 -29.12
C ILE A 181 16.03 10.87 -29.72
N GLN A 182 16.08 11.17 -31.02
CA GLN A 182 17.29 11.74 -31.67
C GLN A 182 17.62 13.11 -31.11
N LEU A 183 16.62 13.92 -30.85
CA LEU A 183 16.76 15.24 -30.23
C LEU A 183 17.36 15.14 -28.84
N ALA A 184 16.78 14.27 -27.99
CA ALA A 184 17.29 13.98 -26.66
C ALA A 184 18.75 13.52 -26.71
N ARG A 185 19.05 12.59 -27.63
CA ARG A 185 20.40 12.06 -27.81
C ARG A 185 21.43 13.13 -28.20
N LYS A 186 21.08 14.04 -29.12
CA LYS A 186 21.95 15.14 -29.54
C LYS A 186 22.22 16.10 -28.39
N THR A 187 21.17 16.52 -27.68
CA THR A 187 21.27 17.46 -26.55
C THR A 187 22.11 16.87 -25.42
N LEU A 188 21.77 15.67 -24.95
CA LEU A 188 22.48 15.04 -23.84
C LEU A 188 23.92 14.69 -24.18
N ARG A 189 24.23 14.35 -25.44
CA ARG A 189 25.61 14.10 -25.86
C ARG A 189 26.55 15.28 -25.57
N GLN A 190 26.08 16.50 -25.84
CA GLN A 190 26.89 17.70 -25.60
C GLN A 190 27.06 17.95 -24.10
N GLU A 191 25.99 17.73 -23.32
CA GLU A 191 26.04 17.89 -21.87
C GLU A 191 27.04 16.89 -21.24
N PHE A 192 27.03 15.62 -21.65
CA PHE A 192 28.00 14.63 -21.18
C PHE A 192 29.45 14.99 -21.50
N LEU A 193 29.72 15.50 -22.72
CA LEU A 193 31.07 15.83 -23.17
C LEU A 193 31.63 17.09 -22.51
N GLN A 194 30.78 18.00 -22.04
CA GLN A 194 31.14 19.26 -21.43
C GLN A 194 31.07 19.27 -19.91
N ALA A 195 30.63 18.15 -19.30
CA ALA A 195 30.45 18.05 -17.86
C ALA A 195 31.82 18.00 -17.13
N ASP A 196 31.94 18.81 -16.10
CA ASP A 196 33.06 18.76 -15.14
C ASP A 196 32.86 17.63 -14.14
N MET A 197 31.60 17.45 -13.69
CA MET A 197 31.25 16.54 -12.63
C MET A 197 30.01 15.71 -13.00
N GLY A 198 30.07 14.42 -12.74
CA GLY A 198 28.93 13.52 -12.77
C GLY A 198 28.44 13.23 -11.36
N VAL A 199 27.13 13.27 -11.19
CA VAL A 199 26.49 12.92 -9.90
C VAL A 199 25.55 11.72 -10.09
N THR A 200 25.70 10.71 -9.26
CA THR A 200 24.83 9.54 -9.25
C THR A 200 24.27 9.27 -7.86
N GLY A 201 23.16 8.55 -7.79
CA GLY A 201 22.80 7.79 -6.61
C GLY A 201 23.47 6.41 -6.62
N ALA A 202 22.91 5.46 -5.85
CA ALA A 202 23.25 4.06 -5.92
C ALA A 202 22.01 3.21 -5.71
N ASN A 203 21.95 2.04 -6.37
CA ASN A 203 20.97 1.01 -6.05
C ASN A 203 21.41 0.21 -4.81
N PHE A 204 22.72 -0.05 -4.70
CA PHE A 204 23.36 -0.66 -3.54
C PHE A 204 24.85 -0.28 -3.47
N GLY A 205 25.44 -0.38 -2.27
CA GLY A 205 26.87 -0.31 -2.01
C GLY A 205 27.32 -1.59 -1.31
N ILE A 206 28.44 -2.20 -1.76
CA ILE A 206 28.94 -3.47 -1.25
C ILE A 206 30.05 -3.18 -0.23
N ALA A 207 29.85 -3.56 1.04
CA ALA A 207 30.76 -3.23 2.12
C ALA A 207 32.14 -3.89 1.92
N GLU A 208 32.18 -5.18 1.61
CA GLU A 208 33.43 -5.95 1.53
C GLU A 208 34.47 -5.39 0.55
N ASN A 209 34.03 -4.69 -0.51
CA ASN A 209 34.94 -4.24 -1.58
C ASN A 209 34.74 -2.79 -2.03
N GLY A 210 33.78 -2.06 -1.43
CA GLY A 210 33.47 -0.67 -1.77
C GLY A 210 32.77 -0.48 -3.12
N ALA A 211 32.37 -1.54 -3.82
CA ALA A 211 31.71 -1.40 -5.12
C ALA A 211 30.31 -0.79 -5.00
N ILE A 212 29.98 0.11 -5.92
CA ILE A 212 28.73 0.83 -6.00
C ILE A 212 27.96 0.33 -7.23
N GLY A 213 26.79 -0.25 -7.01
CA GLY A 213 25.93 -0.81 -8.06
C GLY A 213 24.91 0.20 -8.57
N LEU A 214 24.86 0.37 -9.89
CA LEU A 214 23.92 1.22 -10.63
C LEU A 214 23.16 0.37 -11.65
N VAL A 215 21.83 0.44 -11.57
CA VAL A 215 20.91 -0.31 -12.43
C VAL A 215 20.12 0.67 -13.29
N THR A 216 20.28 0.60 -14.62
CA THR A 216 19.61 1.49 -15.57
C THR A 216 19.19 0.76 -16.84
N ASN A 217 18.25 1.35 -17.59
CA ASN A 217 17.86 0.88 -18.91
C ASN A 217 18.38 1.77 -20.05
N GLU A 218 18.81 2.99 -19.77
CA GLU A 218 19.21 3.99 -20.77
C GLU A 218 20.72 4.08 -20.98
N GLY A 219 21.52 3.54 -20.08
CA GLY A 219 22.99 3.67 -20.12
C GLY A 219 23.53 5.04 -19.68
N ASN A 220 22.65 5.97 -19.35
CA ASN A 220 22.99 7.33 -18.92
C ASN A 220 23.89 7.33 -17.67
N ALA A 221 23.59 6.55 -16.64
CA ALA A 221 24.41 6.47 -15.44
C ALA A 221 25.86 6.03 -15.76
N ARG A 222 26.06 5.11 -16.72
CA ARG A 222 27.41 4.73 -17.18
C ARG A 222 28.17 5.92 -17.74
N LEU A 223 27.52 6.77 -18.55
CA LEU A 223 28.15 7.96 -19.11
C LEU A 223 28.46 9.00 -18.03
N VAL A 224 27.53 9.20 -17.07
CA VAL A 224 27.74 10.08 -15.90
C VAL A 224 28.94 9.62 -15.06
N THR A 225 29.15 8.31 -14.90
CA THR A 225 30.28 7.79 -14.11
C THR A 225 31.59 7.78 -14.86
N THR A 226 31.60 7.76 -16.21
CA THR A 226 32.81 7.50 -17.00
C THR A 226 33.36 8.71 -17.73
N LEU A 227 32.57 9.68 -18.13
CA LEU A 227 33.03 10.82 -18.92
C LEU A 227 33.58 11.99 -18.08
N PRO A 228 32.89 12.47 -17.03
CA PRO A 228 33.38 13.60 -16.25
C PRO A 228 34.65 13.26 -15.46
N ARG A 229 35.51 14.26 -15.24
CA ARG A 229 36.76 14.15 -14.44
C ARG A 229 36.51 14.00 -12.94
N ILE A 230 35.28 14.26 -12.49
CA ILE A 230 34.84 14.12 -11.10
C ILE A 230 33.58 13.28 -11.09
N HIS A 231 33.52 12.31 -10.18
CA HIS A 231 32.31 11.53 -9.92
C HIS A 231 31.94 11.61 -8.45
N VAL A 232 30.71 12.06 -8.17
CA VAL A 232 30.13 12.12 -6.82
C VAL A 232 28.97 11.14 -6.73
N VAL A 233 28.95 10.32 -5.70
CA VAL A 233 27.87 9.36 -5.39
C VAL A 233 27.18 9.80 -4.11
N LEU A 234 25.86 9.97 -4.15
CA LEU A 234 25.04 10.15 -2.98
C LEU A 234 24.29 8.85 -2.68
N ILE A 235 24.55 8.25 -1.53
CA ILE A 235 23.97 6.96 -1.13
C ILE A 235 23.45 7.02 0.30
N GLY A 236 22.22 6.55 0.54
CA GLY A 236 21.69 6.35 1.89
C GLY A 236 22.24 5.08 2.54
N TYR A 237 22.44 5.11 3.85
CA TYR A 237 22.94 3.97 4.63
C TYR A 237 22.15 2.68 4.39
N GLU A 238 20.85 2.76 4.19
CA GLU A 238 19.95 1.63 3.94
C GLU A 238 20.22 0.90 2.60
N LYS A 239 21.12 1.43 1.77
CA LYS A 239 21.51 0.82 0.50
C LYS A 239 22.71 -0.11 0.62
N LEU A 240 23.38 -0.13 1.76
CA LEU A 240 24.52 -0.99 1.97
C LEU A 240 24.09 -2.47 2.04
N ILE A 241 24.94 -3.33 1.48
CA ILE A 241 24.84 -4.78 1.53
C ILE A 241 26.21 -5.37 1.87
N PRO A 242 26.26 -6.52 2.57
CA PRO A 242 27.53 -7.07 3.03
C PRO A 242 28.46 -7.49 1.89
N LYS A 243 27.98 -8.33 0.96
CA LYS A 243 28.82 -9.05 0.01
C LYS A 243 28.38 -8.89 -1.45
N THR A 244 29.28 -9.17 -2.36
CA THR A 244 29.03 -9.10 -3.81
C THR A 244 27.92 -10.06 -4.25
N GLU A 245 27.85 -11.24 -3.70
CA GLU A 245 26.80 -12.24 -3.99
C GLU A 245 25.39 -11.76 -3.61
N ASP A 246 25.27 -10.91 -2.59
CA ASP A 246 23.98 -10.32 -2.14
C ASP A 246 23.36 -9.41 -3.22
N ALA A 247 24.19 -8.80 -4.06
CA ALA A 247 23.73 -8.01 -5.20
C ALA A 247 22.86 -8.81 -6.16
N ALA A 248 23.08 -10.13 -6.29
CA ALA A 248 22.28 -10.99 -7.14
C ALA A 248 20.79 -10.99 -6.74
N SER A 249 20.48 -10.97 -5.44
CA SER A 249 19.09 -10.88 -4.93
C SER A 249 18.41 -9.60 -5.40
N ILE A 250 19.10 -8.45 -5.35
CA ILE A 250 18.57 -7.16 -5.81
C ILE A 250 18.41 -7.18 -7.33
N LEU A 251 19.42 -7.63 -8.08
CA LEU A 251 19.42 -7.65 -9.55
C LEU A 251 18.36 -8.58 -10.14
N ARG A 252 18.05 -9.68 -9.45
CA ARG A 252 16.97 -10.59 -9.87
C ARG A 252 15.57 -10.02 -9.58
N LEU A 253 15.39 -9.25 -8.52
CA LEU A 253 14.09 -8.79 -8.06
C LEU A 253 13.74 -7.36 -8.55
N LEU A 254 14.70 -6.44 -8.55
CA LEU A 254 14.44 -5.03 -8.89
C LEU A 254 13.84 -4.84 -10.29
N PRO A 255 14.45 -5.34 -11.41
CA PRO A 255 13.87 -5.12 -12.74
C PRO A 255 12.57 -5.87 -12.96
N ARG A 256 12.41 -7.08 -12.39
CA ARG A 256 11.16 -7.85 -12.49
C ARG A 256 9.97 -7.13 -11.82
N ASN A 257 10.21 -6.45 -10.71
CA ASN A 257 9.20 -5.72 -9.98
C ASN A 257 9.02 -4.27 -10.47
N GLY A 258 10.07 -3.63 -10.97
CA GLY A 258 10.01 -2.23 -11.41
C GLY A 258 9.40 -2.07 -12.79
N THR A 259 9.94 -2.78 -13.75
CA THR A 259 9.65 -2.63 -15.19
C THR A 259 9.19 -3.92 -15.87
N CYS A 260 8.95 -4.99 -15.12
CA CYS A 260 8.58 -6.31 -15.63
C CYS A 260 9.62 -6.93 -16.58
N GLN A 261 10.89 -6.57 -16.43
CA GLN A 261 12.00 -7.11 -17.19
C GLN A 261 12.64 -8.28 -16.45
N ARG A 262 13.03 -9.34 -17.17
CA ARG A 262 13.78 -10.46 -16.58
C ARG A 262 15.16 -10.02 -16.08
N MET A 263 15.79 -9.07 -16.77
CA MET A 263 17.07 -8.45 -16.45
C MET A 263 17.02 -6.96 -16.80
N THR A 264 17.82 -6.16 -16.12
CA THR A 264 18.07 -4.77 -16.51
C THR A 264 18.90 -4.71 -17.80
N SER A 265 18.78 -3.62 -18.57
CA SER A 265 19.59 -3.43 -19.76
C SER A 265 21.06 -3.19 -19.42
N TYR A 266 21.33 -2.40 -18.39
CA TYR A 266 22.68 -2.08 -17.94
C TYR A 266 22.78 -2.23 -16.42
N MET A 267 23.85 -2.92 -16.01
CA MET A 267 24.34 -2.92 -14.64
C MET A 267 25.77 -2.38 -14.69
N THR A 268 26.03 -1.34 -13.93
CA THR A 268 27.35 -0.73 -13.81
C THR A 268 27.82 -0.84 -12.36
N MET A 269 29.02 -1.33 -12.17
CA MET A 269 29.69 -1.32 -10.86
C MET A 269 30.90 -0.39 -10.93
N VAL A 270 31.03 0.47 -9.93
CA VAL A 270 32.14 1.41 -9.79
C VAL A 270 32.75 1.20 -8.41
N ASP A 271 34.03 0.90 -8.36
CA ASP A 271 34.71 0.50 -7.13
C ASP A 271 35.92 1.38 -6.77
N GLY A 272 36.06 2.52 -7.47
CA GLY A 272 37.13 3.50 -7.21
C GLY A 272 37.37 4.43 -8.38
N PRO A 273 38.28 5.40 -8.25
CA PRO A 273 38.65 6.32 -9.31
C PRO A 273 39.41 5.57 -10.41
N THR A 274 39.16 5.96 -11.66
CA THR A 274 39.84 5.44 -12.87
C THR A 274 40.43 6.61 -13.63
N LYS A 275 41.32 6.36 -14.59
CA LYS A 275 41.83 7.41 -15.46
C LYS A 275 40.75 7.93 -16.40
N VAL A 276 40.81 9.22 -16.70
CA VAL A 276 39.89 9.91 -17.61
C VAL A 276 40.68 10.86 -18.52
N ILE A 277 40.25 10.97 -19.77
CA ILE A 277 40.79 11.94 -20.73
C ILE A 277 39.76 13.05 -20.88
N TYR A 278 40.15 14.29 -20.63
CA TYR A 278 39.30 15.47 -20.81
C TYR A 278 40.02 16.56 -21.59
N LYS A 279 39.28 17.54 -22.09
CA LYS A 279 39.89 18.73 -22.70
C LYS A 279 40.15 19.79 -21.63
N ASP A 280 41.42 20.25 -21.56
CA ASP A 280 41.78 21.36 -20.70
C ASP A 280 41.26 22.73 -21.23
N GLU A 281 41.52 23.81 -20.51
CA GLU A 281 41.12 25.18 -20.90
C GLU A 281 41.69 25.62 -22.24
N ASN A 282 42.77 24.98 -22.71
CA ASN A 282 43.42 25.22 -24.00
C ASN A 282 42.94 24.28 -25.09
N GLY A 283 41.95 23.43 -24.85
CA GLY A 283 41.41 22.47 -25.78
C GLY A 283 42.29 21.23 -26.02
N ARG A 284 43.31 20.97 -25.19
CA ARG A 284 44.20 19.80 -25.29
C ARG A 284 43.61 18.66 -24.56
N HIS A 285 43.78 17.44 -25.12
CA HIS A 285 43.42 16.20 -24.44
C HIS A 285 44.47 15.88 -23.37
N VAL A 286 44.01 15.89 -22.10
CA VAL A 286 44.83 15.57 -20.92
C VAL A 286 44.28 14.34 -20.24
N GLU A 287 45.16 13.36 -19.96
CA GLU A 287 44.86 12.21 -19.13
C GLU A 287 45.12 12.55 -17.66
N THR A 288 44.18 12.27 -16.79
CA THR A 288 44.31 12.46 -15.35
C THR A 288 43.58 11.38 -14.58
N ASP A 289 43.92 11.22 -13.32
CA ASP A 289 43.12 10.39 -12.42
C ASP A 289 41.79 11.07 -12.11
N ARG A 290 40.70 10.32 -12.26
CA ARG A 290 39.37 10.80 -11.86
C ARG A 290 39.33 11.01 -10.35
N LYS A 291 38.69 12.05 -9.89
CA LYS A 291 38.37 12.23 -8.47
C LYS A 291 37.01 11.60 -8.19
N GLN A 292 36.97 10.67 -7.25
CA GLN A 292 35.73 10.05 -6.81
C GLN A 292 35.43 10.44 -5.36
N TYR A 293 34.15 10.82 -5.12
CA TYR A 293 33.64 11.18 -3.82
C TYR A 293 32.37 10.35 -3.54
N VAL A 294 32.23 9.86 -2.33
CA VAL A 294 31.02 9.18 -1.87
C VAL A 294 30.49 9.90 -0.65
N ILE A 295 29.20 10.21 -0.64
CA ILE A 295 28.53 10.87 0.48
C ILE A 295 27.48 9.89 1.01
N LEU A 296 27.69 9.37 2.21
CA LEU A 296 26.70 8.56 2.97
C LEU A 296 25.74 9.53 3.64
N LEU A 297 24.44 9.41 3.29
CA LEU A 297 23.38 10.26 3.83
C LEU A 297 22.61 9.52 4.92
N ASP A 298 22.62 10.07 6.14
CA ASP A 298 21.78 9.59 7.23
C ASP A 298 20.33 10.10 7.10
N ASN A 299 20.09 11.35 7.32
CA ASN A 299 18.75 11.97 7.27
C ASN A 299 17.68 11.16 8.03
N GLY A 300 18.02 10.67 9.23
CA GLY A 300 17.14 9.88 10.10
C GLY A 300 17.17 8.36 9.85
N ARG A 301 18.01 7.86 8.95
CA ARG A 301 18.11 6.42 8.64
C ARG A 301 18.68 5.60 9.78
N LEU A 302 19.71 6.10 10.45
CA LEU A 302 20.36 5.42 11.56
C LEU A 302 19.44 5.32 12.79
N GLU A 303 18.65 6.35 13.04
CA GLU A 303 17.65 6.30 14.12
C GLU A 303 16.52 5.34 13.78
N ALA A 304 16.01 5.36 12.55
CA ALA A 304 14.95 4.45 12.11
C ALA A 304 15.44 2.99 12.04
N ALA A 305 16.72 2.74 11.79
CA ALA A 305 17.31 1.39 11.82
C ALA A 305 17.29 0.76 13.21
N LYS A 306 17.36 1.57 14.27
CA LYS A 306 17.27 1.11 15.66
C LYS A 306 15.85 0.79 16.11
N ASP A 307 14.86 1.25 15.38
CA ASP A 307 13.45 1.01 15.71
C ASP A 307 13.02 -0.38 15.23
N PRO A 308 12.60 -1.29 16.13
CA PRO A 308 12.33 -2.69 15.78
C PRO A 308 11.14 -2.85 14.81
N VAL A 309 10.27 -1.84 14.70
CA VAL A 309 9.13 -1.86 13.78
C VAL A 309 9.47 -1.15 12.46
N LEU A 310 9.96 0.10 12.54
CA LEU A 310 10.19 0.95 11.37
C LEU A 310 11.39 0.55 10.52
N GLN A 311 12.40 -0.13 11.10
CA GLN A 311 13.55 -0.68 10.37
C GLN A 311 13.15 -1.56 9.17
N GLN A 312 11.98 -2.23 9.23
CA GLN A 312 11.47 -3.06 8.14
C GLN A 312 11.26 -2.26 6.84
N ALA A 313 11.09 -0.93 6.90
CA ALA A 313 10.99 -0.08 5.72
C ALA A 313 12.27 -0.10 4.87
N PHE A 314 13.42 -0.39 5.47
CA PHE A 314 14.73 -0.44 4.80
C PHE A 314 14.99 -1.74 4.03
N GLN A 315 14.10 -2.73 4.11
CA GLN A 315 14.08 -3.86 3.17
C GLN A 315 13.68 -3.42 1.75
N CYS A 316 13.29 -2.15 1.57
CA CYS A 316 12.85 -1.58 0.30
C CYS A 316 14.02 -1.38 -0.68
N VAL A 317 13.92 -2.00 -1.87
CA VAL A 317 14.86 -1.81 -2.99
C VAL A 317 14.41 -0.73 -3.98
N ARG A 318 13.39 0.06 -3.66
CA ARG A 318 12.85 1.17 -4.48
C ARG A 318 12.31 0.74 -5.84
N CYS A 319 11.80 -0.49 -5.97
CA CYS A 319 11.25 -1.01 -7.24
C CYS A 319 9.88 -0.46 -7.62
N ALA A 320 9.19 0.25 -6.73
CA ALA A 320 7.85 0.82 -6.96
C ALA A 320 6.70 -0.17 -7.24
N SER A 321 6.92 -1.48 -7.13
CA SER A 321 5.89 -2.52 -7.34
C SER A 321 4.61 -2.26 -6.52
N CYS A 322 4.76 -1.73 -5.30
CA CYS A 322 3.65 -1.38 -4.42
C CYS A 322 2.76 -0.24 -4.95
N LEU A 323 3.32 0.67 -5.77
CA LEU A 323 2.58 1.74 -6.44
C LEU A 323 1.74 1.15 -7.58
N ASN A 324 2.37 0.29 -8.39
CA ASN A 324 1.78 -0.32 -9.59
C ASN A 324 0.49 -1.10 -9.32
N VAL A 325 0.29 -1.55 -8.08
CA VAL A 325 -0.91 -2.32 -7.67
C VAL A 325 -1.80 -1.55 -6.68
N CYS A 326 -1.43 -0.33 -6.31
CA CYS A 326 -2.19 0.45 -5.34
C CYS A 326 -3.42 1.10 -5.99
N PRO A 327 -4.65 0.71 -5.57
CA PRO A 327 -5.85 1.26 -6.20
C PRO A 327 -6.02 2.77 -5.97
N ILE A 328 -5.46 3.31 -4.90
CA ILE A 328 -5.50 4.75 -4.61
C ILE A 328 -4.48 5.49 -5.48
N TRP A 329 -3.23 5.03 -5.49
CA TRP A 329 -2.19 5.67 -6.30
C TRP A 329 -2.54 5.67 -7.79
N THR A 330 -3.18 4.63 -8.30
CA THR A 330 -3.65 4.56 -9.69
C THR A 330 -4.66 5.67 -10.02
N LEU A 331 -5.49 6.07 -9.06
CA LEU A 331 -6.51 7.10 -9.26
C LEU A 331 -5.99 8.53 -9.04
N VAL A 332 -5.12 8.74 -8.05
CA VAL A 332 -4.73 10.10 -7.66
C VAL A 332 -3.29 10.47 -8.03
N GLY A 333 -2.49 9.51 -8.47
CA GLY A 333 -1.09 9.71 -8.83
C GLY A 333 -0.15 9.98 -7.65
N GLY A 334 1.16 10.07 -7.95
CA GLY A 334 2.19 10.25 -6.94
C GLY A 334 2.27 11.65 -6.36
N HIS A 335 1.83 12.67 -7.08
CA HIS A 335 1.82 14.05 -6.61
C HIS A 335 0.83 14.26 -5.45
N VAL A 336 -0.30 13.53 -5.46
CA VAL A 336 -1.31 13.54 -4.39
C VAL A 336 -0.95 12.55 -3.29
N TYR A 337 -0.62 11.29 -3.65
CA TYR A 337 -0.28 10.27 -2.68
C TYR A 337 1.23 10.16 -2.46
N GLY A 338 1.83 11.17 -1.91
CA GLY A 338 3.24 11.17 -1.53
C GLY A 338 3.85 12.56 -1.40
N HIS A 339 5.14 12.56 -1.05
CA HIS A 339 6.04 13.71 -1.03
C HIS A 339 7.09 13.51 -2.13
N ILE A 340 8.37 13.37 -1.80
CA ILE A 340 9.41 12.94 -2.76
C ILE A 340 9.22 11.47 -3.13
N TYR A 341 8.97 10.65 -2.13
CA TYR A 341 8.59 9.25 -2.31
C TYR A 341 7.07 9.12 -2.35
N SER A 342 6.54 8.34 -3.29
CA SER A 342 5.09 8.23 -3.50
C SER A 342 4.54 6.85 -3.10
N GLY A 343 3.22 6.78 -2.92
CA GLY A 343 2.47 5.58 -2.52
C GLY A 343 2.70 5.17 -1.06
N GLY A 344 2.29 3.96 -0.71
CA GLY A 344 2.34 3.49 0.68
C GLY A 344 3.73 3.45 1.28
N ILE A 345 4.74 2.91 0.56
CA ILE A 345 6.14 2.94 1.02
C ILE A 345 6.67 4.37 1.07
N GLY A 346 6.25 5.22 0.14
CA GLY A 346 6.62 6.63 0.12
C GLY A 346 6.10 7.39 1.33
N ALA A 347 4.87 7.08 1.77
CA ALA A 347 4.32 7.63 2.99
C ALA A 347 5.17 7.28 4.22
N ILE A 348 5.60 6.01 4.34
CA ILE A 348 6.47 5.55 5.44
C ILE A 348 7.80 6.29 5.41
N LEU A 349 8.48 6.31 4.25
CA LEU A 349 9.77 6.98 4.10
C LEU A 349 9.68 8.49 4.39
N THR A 350 8.59 9.12 4.00
CA THR A 350 8.34 10.53 4.35
C THR A 350 8.22 10.70 5.88
N GLY A 351 7.52 9.80 6.55
CA GLY A 351 7.44 9.81 8.01
C GLY A 351 8.79 9.65 8.70
N LEU A 352 9.69 8.85 8.11
CA LEU A 352 11.04 8.63 8.63
C LEU A 352 11.98 9.82 8.37
N PHE A 353 11.93 10.40 7.18
CA PHE A 353 12.91 11.41 6.75
C PHE A 353 12.43 12.86 6.94
N ASN A 354 11.13 13.09 6.98
CA ASN A 354 10.52 14.42 7.05
C ASN A 354 9.55 14.58 8.25
N GLY A 355 9.48 13.57 9.12
CA GLY A 355 8.65 13.59 10.32
C GLY A 355 7.19 13.15 10.10
N VAL A 356 6.56 12.75 11.21
CA VAL A 356 5.18 12.22 11.21
C VAL A 356 4.14 13.27 10.83
N GLU A 357 4.43 14.55 10.95
CA GLU A 357 3.58 15.67 10.56
C GLU A 357 3.41 15.72 9.03
N THR A 358 4.51 15.56 8.29
CA THR A 358 4.47 15.50 6.83
C THR A 358 3.77 14.23 6.35
N PHE A 359 4.03 13.09 7.00
CA PHE A 359 3.33 11.82 6.75
C PHE A 359 1.82 11.96 6.92
N HIS A 360 1.35 12.63 7.96
CA HIS A 360 -0.07 12.76 8.28
C HIS A 360 -0.88 13.42 7.16
N GLN A 361 -0.28 14.31 6.37
CA GLN A 361 -0.96 15.04 5.27
C GLN A 361 -1.57 14.12 4.20
N PHE A 362 -1.11 12.87 4.08
CA PHE A 362 -1.62 11.89 3.11
C PHE A 362 -1.77 10.46 3.67
N SER A 363 -1.62 10.31 4.98
CA SER A 363 -1.72 9.00 5.64
C SER A 363 -3.09 8.35 5.45
N ASP A 364 -4.17 9.14 5.41
CA ASP A 364 -5.54 8.68 5.22
C ASP A 364 -5.77 8.00 3.86
N LEU A 365 -4.91 8.25 2.87
CA LEU A 365 -5.01 7.62 1.55
C LEU A 365 -4.68 6.12 1.57
N CYS A 366 -4.03 5.61 2.61
CA CYS A 366 -3.85 4.17 2.77
C CYS A 366 -5.11 3.50 3.32
N ILE A 367 -5.74 2.68 2.49
CA ILE A 367 -6.95 1.92 2.84
C ILE A 367 -6.70 0.55 3.50
N GLY A 368 -5.46 0.21 3.84
CA GLY A 368 -5.11 -1.03 4.52
C GLY A 368 -5.37 -2.33 3.72
N CYS A 369 -5.55 -2.26 2.39
CA CYS A 369 -5.96 -3.42 1.58
C CYS A 369 -4.86 -4.49 1.38
N ARG A 370 -3.63 -4.30 1.88
CA ARG A 370 -2.49 -5.22 1.86
C ARG A 370 -2.00 -5.66 0.47
N LYS A 371 -2.53 -5.12 -0.66
CA LYS A 371 -2.09 -5.51 -2.01
C LYS A 371 -0.60 -5.19 -2.22
N CYS A 372 -0.13 -4.06 -1.72
CA CYS A 372 1.28 -3.66 -1.77
C CYS A 372 2.19 -4.61 -0.98
N ALA A 373 1.79 -5.08 0.20
CA ALA A 373 2.56 -6.02 1.00
C ALA A 373 2.64 -7.41 0.34
N SER A 374 1.53 -7.89 -0.26
CA SER A 374 1.50 -9.20 -0.93
C SER A 374 2.44 -9.29 -2.12
N ILE A 375 2.74 -8.17 -2.80
CA ILE A 375 3.60 -8.15 -3.99
C ILE A 375 5.04 -7.68 -3.68
N CYS A 376 5.30 -7.12 -2.50
CA CYS A 376 6.59 -6.52 -2.15
C CYS A 376 7.73 -7.54 -2.20
N PRO A 377 8.81 -7.30 -2.97
CA PRO A 377 9.95 -8.22 -3.01
C PRO A 377 10.69 -8.34 -1.67
N GLY A 378 10.69 -7.28 -0.86
CA GLY A 378 11.27 -7.30 0.50
C GLY A 378 10.26 -7.68 1.59
N LYS A 379 9.05 -8.16 1.24
CA LYS A 379 7.99 -8.58 2.20
C LYS A 379 7.69 -7.53 3.27
N ILE A 380 7.77 -6.24 2.93
CA ILE A 380 7.51 -5.14 3.87
C ILE A 380 6.02 -5.10 4.21
N PRO A 381 5.63 -5.10 5.49
CA PRO A 381 4.24 -5.01 5.91
C PRO A 381 3.75 -3.54 5.86
N ILE A 382 3.72 -2.96 4.64
CA ILE A 382 3.48 -1.53 4.41
C ILE A 382 2.25 -0.98 5.16
N PRO A 383 1.06 -1.62 5.16
CA PRO A 383 -0.07 -1.11 5.92
C PRO A 383 0.15 -1.08 7.43
N ASP A 384 0.86 -2.08 7.98
CA ASP A 384 1.13 -2.16 9.42
C ASP A 384 2.09 -1.04 9.86
N LEU A 385 3.09 -0.71 9.01
CA LEU A 385 4.01 0.43 9.26
C LEU A 385 3.29 1.79 9.14
N ILE A 386 2.31 1.89 8.26
CA ILE A 386 1.45 3.10 8.19
C ILE A 386 0.58 3.23 9.43
N ASP A 387 -0.01 2.14 9.92
CA ASP A 387 -0.79 2.14 11.16
C ASP A 387 0.10 2.46 12.39
N GLU A 388 1.38 2.03 12.37
CA GLU A 388 2.39 2.42 13.38
C GLU A 388 2.64 3.94 13.37
N LEU A 389 2.90 4.52 12.20
CA LEU A 389 3.15 5.97 12.08
C LEU A 389 1.90 6.81 12.44
N ARG A 390 0.69 6.33 12.11
CA ARG A 390 -0.57 6.94 12.57
C ARG A 390 -0.65 6.94 14.10
N ALA A 391 -0.31 5.83 14.73
CA ALA A 391 -0.31 5.72 16.18
C ALA A 391 0.71 6.67 16.84
N ARG A 392 1.90 6.81 16.26
CA ARG A 392 2.91 7.78 16.72
C ARG A 392 2.43 9.22 16.56
N TYR A 393 1.76 9.53 15.45
CA TYR A 393 1.17 10.85 15.25
C TYR A 393 0.11 11.14 16.32
N VAL A 394 -0.84 10.21 16.54
CA VAL A 394 -1.90 10.38 17.55
C VAL A 394 -1.34 10.44 18.96
N LYS A 395 -0.32 9.66 19.28
CA LYS A 395 0.39 9.74 20.58
C LYS A 395 1.00 11.13 20.81
N LYS A 396 1.50 11.78 19.76
CA LYS A 396 2.15 13.10 19.85
C LYS A 396 1.15 14.26 19.85
N TYR A 397 0.09 14.18 19.04
CA TYR A 397 -0.84 15.29 18.77
C TYR A 397 -2.27 15.06 19.27
N GLY A 398 -2.59 13.85 19.71
CA GLY A 398 -3.95 13.44 20.04
C GLY A 398 -4.76 12.99 18.81
N ALA A 399 -5.82 12.22 19.06
CA ALA A 399 -6.79 11.86 18.02
C ALA A 399 -7.68 13.07 17.68
N PRO A 400 -8.15 13.20 16.41
CA PRO A 400 -9.08 14.25 16.03
C PRO A 400 -10.31 14.25 16.95
N GLY A 401 -10.69 15.41 17.50
CA GLY A 401 -11.67 15.52 18.58
C GLY A 401 -13.04 14.93 18.24
N MET A 402 -13.51 15.14 17.01
CA MET A 402 -14.79 14.61 16.52
C MET A 402 -14.77 13.09 16.37
N ASP A 403 -13.66 12.53 15.85
CA ASP A 403 -13.47 11.08 15.73
C ASP A 403 -13.40 10.43 17.12
N LYS A 404 -12.68 11.03 18.07
CA LYS A 404 -12.56 10.55 19.44
C LYS A 404 -13.91 10.49 20.16
N THR A 405 -14.72 11.55 20.05
CA THR A 405 -16.04 11.61 20.69
C THR A 405 -17.01 10.61 20.08
N MET A 406 -17.08 10.56 18.75
CA MET A 406 -17.95 9.63 18.03
C MET A 406 -17.57 8.16 18.32
N PHE A 407 -16.29 7.83 18.32
CA PHE A 407 -15.83 6.46 18.57
C PHE A 407 -16.02 6.05 20.05
N ASN A 408 -15.77 6.93 21.01
CA ASN A 408 -16.00 6.62 22.42
C ASN A 408 -17.48 6.43 22.75
N MET A 409 -18.36 7.28 22.23
CA MET A 409 -19.81 7.16 22.45
C MET A 409 -20.43 5.97 21.72
N VAL A 410 -19.98 5.70 20.50
CA VAL A 410 -20.60 4.73 19.57
C VAL A 410 -20.01 3.32 19.74
N LEU A 411 -18.73 3.20 19.99
CA LEU A 411 -18.04 1.90 19.96
C LEU A 411 -17.80 1.32 21.35
N ASN A 412 -17.74 2.17 22.38
CA ASN A 412 -17.53 1.74 23.77
C ASN A 412 -18.84 1.60 24.59
N ASP A 413 -19.90 2.33 24.23
CA ASP A 413 -21.23 2.16 24.82
C ASP A 413 -22.23 1.64 23.78
N ARG A 414 -22.27 0.31 23.66
CA ARG A 414 -23.13 -0.37 22.68
C ARG A 414 -24.63 -0.20 22.99
N GLY A 415 -24.98 0.01 24.23
CA GLY A 415 -26.37 0.26 24.63
C GLY A 415 -26.87 1.64 24.17
N MET A 416 -26.04 2.67 24.32
CA MET A 416 -26.34 4.01 23.82
C MET A 416 -26.36 4.04 22.29
N PHE A 417 -25.40 3.39 21.65
CA PHE A 417 -25.35 3.27 20.19
C PHE A 417 -26.59 2.58 19.62
N HIS A 418 -27.06 1.50 20.25
CA HIS A 418 -28.28 0.79 19.88
C HIS A 418 -29.51 1.68 19.93
N LYS A 419 -29.69 2.42 21.04
CA LYS A 419 -30.81 3.37 21.20
C LYS A 419 -30.76 4.51 20.16
N LEU A 420 -29.58 5.05 19.86
CA LEU A 420 -29.39 6.11 18.85
C LEU A 420 -29.70 5.61 17.44
N LEU A 421 -29.20 4.44 17.06
CA LEU A 421 -29.40 3.87 15.73
C LEU A 421 -30.86 3.46 15.48
N LEU A 422 -31.52 2.83 16.44
CA LEU A 422 -32.95 2.48 16.29
C LEU A 422 -33.82 3.73 16.14
N LYS A 423 -33.53 4.81 16.89
CA LYS A 423 -34.26 6.07 16.73
C LYS A 423 -33.95 6.75 15.38
N ALA A 424 -32.69 6.76 14.96
CA ALA A 424 -32.31 7.30 13.65
C ALA A 424 -32.87 6.46 12.50
N GLY A 425 -32.89 5.14 12.65
CA GLY A 425 -33.42 4.22 11.65
C GLY A 425 -34.96 4.29 11.49
N SER A 426 -35.70 4.42 12.60
CA SER A 426 -37.17 4.44 12.56
C SER A 426 -37.76 5.81 12.19
N ILE A 427 -37.14 6.93 12.59
CA ILE A 427 -37.68 8.27 12.40
C ILE A 427 -37.04 8.96 11.19
N GLY A 428 -35.74 8.82 10.96
CA GLY A 428 -35.00 9.58 9.94
C GLY A 428 -34.96 8.93 8.56
N SER A 429 -35.05 7.61 8.44
CA SER A 429 -34.89 6.91 7.17
C SER A 429 -36.21 6.49 6.50
N ALA A 430 -37.32 6.46 7.24
CA ALA A 430 -38.62 5.98 6.75
C ALA A 430 -39.10 6.63 5.43
N PRO A 431 -39.00 7.96 5.22
CA PRO A 431 -39.41 8.60 3.99
C PRO A 431 -38.49 8.32 2.79
N PHE A 432 -37.26 7.83 3.02
CA PHE A 432 -36.24 7.65 1.99
C PHE A 432 -35.96 6.19 1.67
N LYS A 433 -36.66 5.26 2.32
CA LYS A 433 -36.53 3.80 2.11
C LYS A 433 -37.12 3.39 0.76
N LYS A 434 -36.33 2.66 -0.06
CA LYS A 434 -36.82 1.89 -1.20
C LYS A 434 -36.37 0.44 -1.03
N GLY A 435 -37.22 -0.40 -0.49
CA GLY A 435 -36.87 -1.77 -0.12
C GLY A 435 -35.80 -1.82 1.00
N LYS A 436 -34.69 -2.51 0.76
CA LYS A 436 -33.58 -2.65 1.70
C LYS A 436 -32.53 -1.50 1.63
N PHE A 437 -32.77 -0.47 0.78
CA PHE A 437 -31.82 0.60 0.54
C PHE A 437 -32.40 2.00 0.72
N ILE A 438 -31.51 2.95 1.04
CA ILE A 438 -31.74 4.39 1.03
C ILE A 438 -30.98 4.94 -0.17
N ARG A 439 -31.68 5.38 -1.22
CA ARG A 439 -31.07 5.86 -2.48
C ARG A 439 -30.73 7.34 -2.46
N HIS A 440 -31.42 8.11 -1.66
CA HIS A 440 -31.23 9.56 -1.52
C HIS A 440 -31.36 9.98 -0.07
N LEU A 441 -30.43 10.77 0.42
CA LEU A 441 -30.49 11.46 1.68
C LEU A 441 -30.60 12.97 1.43
N PRO A 442 -31.29 13.74 2.29
CA PRO A 442 -31.50 15.18 2.07
C PRO A 442 -30.27 16.00 2.45
N LEU A 443 -30.16 17.22 1.85
CA LEU A 443 -29.27 18.31 2.25
C LEU A 443 -27.80 17.87 2.45
N PHE A 444 -27.21 18.20 3.57
CA PHE A 444 -25.80 17.94 3.90
C PHE A 444 -25.39 16.46 3.92
N MET A 445 -26.35 15.52 3.87
CA MET A 445 -26.12 14.09 3.82
C MET A 445 -26.24 13.51 2.40
N GLU A 446 -26.62 14.29 1.39
CA GLU A 446 -26.78 13.86 0.01
C GLU A 446 -25.49 13.20 -0.55
N GLU A 447 -24.35 13.74 -0.22
CA GLU A 447 -23.03 13.21 -0.59
C GLU A 447 -22.90 11.70 -0.27
N LEU A 448 -23.44 11.23 0.85
CA LEU A 448 -23.34 9.81 1.25
C LEU A 448 -24.07 8.85 0.30
N THR A 449 -25.04 9.35 -0.47
CA THR A 449 -25.86 8.55 -1.39
C THR A 449 -25.70 8.95 -2.86
N LYS A 450 -24.82 9.90 -3.18
CA LYS A 450 -24.62 10.37 -4.55
C LYS A 450 -24.14 9.27 -5.49
N GLY A 451 -23.16 8.49 -5.09
CA GLY A 451 -22.54 7.43 -5.91
C GLY A 451 -22.92 6.00 -5.53
N ARG A 452 -23.65 5.80 -4.42
CA ARG A 452 -24.10 4.49 -3.94
C ARG A 452 -25.36 4.64 -3.10
N SER A 453 -26.17 3.59 -3.02
CA SER A 453 -27.24 3.48 -2.01
C SER A 453 -26.64 3.01 -0.68
N LEU A 454 -27.29 3.36 0.43
CA LEU A 454 -26.93 2.84 1.75
C LEU A 454 -27.95 1.78 2.19
N PRO A 455 -27.53 0.69 2.85
CA PRO A 455 -28.49 -0.27 3.40
C PRO A 455 -29.27 0.39 4.55
N THR A 456 -30.50 -0.06 4.73
CA THR A 456 -31.33 0.36 5.88
C THR A 456 -30.79 -0.28 7.17
N ILE A 457 -31.00 0.40 8.28
CA ILE A 457 -30.78 -0.20 9.61
C ILE A 457 -31.88 -1.22 9.84
N ALA A 458 -31.53 -2.38 10.41
CA ALA A 458 -32.49 -3.43 10.72
C ALA A 458 -33.53 -2.94 11.75
N ASP A 459 -34.79 -3.28 11.57
CA ASP A 459 -35.87 -2.90 12.49
C ASP A 459 -35.69 -3.54 13.89
N GLU A 460 -35.11 -4.75 13.93
CA GLU A 460 -34.70 -5.46 15.15
C GLU A 460 -33.23 -5.86 15.03
N SER A 461 -32.39 -5.41 15.97
CA SER A 461 -30.97 -5.77 15.96
C SER A 461 -30.76 -7.25 16.21
N PHE A 462 -29.60 -7.80 15.78
CA PHE A 462 -29.31 -9.21 16.01
C PHE A 462 -29.30 -9.56 17.51
N ARG A 463 -28.75 -8.69 18.35
CA ARG A 463 -28.72 -8.91 19.81
C ARG A 463 -30.09 -9.08 20.43
N ASP A 464 -31.12 -8.42 19.90
CA ASP A 464 -32.50 -8.54 20.38
C ASP A 464 -33.10 -9.91 19.99
N ARG A 465 -32.55 -10.57 18.96
CA ARG A 465 -32.99 -11.89 18.47
C ARG A 465 -32.32 -13.07 19.18
N VAL A 466 -31.25 -12.84 19.93
CA VAL A 466 -30.37 -13.89 20.48
C VAL A 466 -31.12 -14.85 21.40
N GLU A 467 -31.99 -14.33 22.28
CA GLU A 467 -32.74 -15.20 23.19
C GLU A 467 -33.63 -16.19 22.45
N ARG A 468 -34.30 -15.75 21.38
CA ARG A 468 -35.11 -16.58 20.50
C ARG A 468 -34.30 -17.65 19.77
N LEU A 469 -33.10 -17.27 19.32
CA LEU A 469 -32.20 -18.17 18.55
C LEU A 469 -31.53 -19.21 19.45
N SER A 470 -31.14 -18.84 20.68
CA SER A 470 -30.49 -19.75 21.61
C SER A 470 -31.41 -20.93 22.04
N LYS A 471 -32.73 -20.75 22.03
CA LYS A 471 -33.72 -21.84 22.27
C LYS A 471 -33.67 -22.95 21.22
N LYS A 472 -33.02 -22.69 20.05
CA LYS A 472 -32.84 -23.66 18.96
C LYS A 472 -31.49 -24.37 18.99
N ASN A 473 -30.68 -24.14 20.02
CA ASN A 473 -29.40 -24.83 20.17
C ASN A 473 -29.61 -26.33 20.34
N PRO A 474 -28.74 -27.20 19.79
CA PRO A 474 -28.85 -28.63 19.92
C PRO A 474 -28.72 -29.08 21.37
N SER A 475 -29.46 -30.13 21.74
CA SER A 475 -29.45 -30.70 23.11
C SER A 475 -28.12 -31.38 23.47
N LYS A 476 -27.38 -31.85 22.46
CA LYS A 476 -26.04 -32.45 22.61
C LYS A 476 -25.08 -31.80 21.62
N PRO A 477 -24.57 -30.62 21.95
CA PRO A 477 -23.71 -29.90 21.05
C PRO A 477 -22.33 -30.56 20.93
N LYS A 478 -21.71 -30.48 19.73
CA LYS A 478 -20.35 -30.92 19.47
C LYS A 478 -19.32 -29.92 20.04
N LYS A 479 -19.63 -28.61 19.94
CA LYS A 479 -18.79 -27.50 20.44
C LYS A 479 -19.66 -26.34 20.90
N ARG A 480 -19.12 -25.58 21.82
CA ARG A 480 -19.66 -24.28 22.26
C ARG A 480 -19.04 -23.16 21.47
N VAL A 481 -19.78 -22.52 20.58
CA VAL A 481 -19.34 -21.46 19.68
C VAL A 481 -19.82 -20.12 20.21
N ALA A 482 -18.91 -19.18 20.50
CA ALA A 482 -19.28 -17.81 20.76
C ALA A 482 -19.28 -17.00 19.47
N TYR A 483 -20.39 -16.32 19.19
CA TYR A 483 -20.52 -15.52 17.97
C TYR A 483 -20.15 -14.05 18.22
N PHE A 484 -19.17 -13.55 17.48
CA PHE A 484 -18.80 -12.13 17.43
C PHE A 484 -19.46 -11.47 16.21
N SER A 485 -20.56 -10.75 16.42
CA SER A 485 -21.29 -10.09 15.32
C SER A 485 -20.59 -8.85 14.78
N GLY A 486 -19.84 -8.12 15.63
CA GLY A 486 -19.37 -6.79 15.27
C GLY A 486 -20.54 -5.79 15.15
N CYS A 487 -20.28 -4.59 14.57
CA CYS A 487 -21.30 -3.55 14.48
C CYS A 487 -22.26 -3.72 13.29
N ASN A 488 -21.75 -3.98 12.07
CA ASN A 488 -22.58 -4.05 10.86
C ASN A 488 -23.52 -5.27 10.88
N MET A 489 -23.04 -6.41 11.36
CA MET A 489 -23.82 -7.64 11.44
C MET A 489 -24.86 -7.60 12.56
N ASP A 490 -24.69 -6.73 13.57
CA ASP A 490 -25.67 -6.54 14.64
C ASP A 490 -26.81 -5.62 14.19
N PHE A 491 -26.50 -4.48 13.56
CA PHE A 491 -27.46 -3.40 13.33
C PHE A 491 -27.94 -3.24 11.90
N VAL A 492 -27.15 -3.67 10.92
CA VAL A 492 -27.50 -3.52 9.50
C VAL A 492 -27.90 -4.85 8.89
N PHE A 493 -27.10 -5.88 9.10
CA PHE A 493 -27.29 -7.21 8.52
C PHE A 493 -27.70 -8.25 9.57
N ALA A 494 -28.69 -7.91 10.40
CA ALA A 494 -29.17 -8.76 11.46
C ALA A 494 -29.75 -10.11 10.95
N ASP A 495 -30.38 -10.12 9.77
CA ASP A 495 -30.88 -11.32 9.12
C ASP A 495 -29.73 -12.25 8.72
N THR A 496 -28.63 -11.69 8.20
CA THR A 496 -27.42 -12.45 7.87
C THR A 496 -26.79 -13.07 9.14
N SER A 497 -26.76 -12.32 10.25
CA SER A 497 -26.31 -12.88 11.54
C SER A 497 -27.19 -14.03 12.04
N GLU A 498 -28.49 -13.93 11.85
CA GLU A 498 -29.41 -15.05 12.12
C GLU A 498 -29.08 -16.27 11.25
N ASN A 499 -28.76 -16.07 9.97
CA ASN A 499 -28.33 -17.11 9.06
C ASN A 499 -27.00 -17.74 9.45
N VAL A 500 -26.02 -16.94 9.94
CA VAL A 500 -24.78 -17.48 10.54
C VAL A 500 -25.09 -18.45 11.67
N VAL A 501 -26.00 -18.09 12.59
CA VAL A 501 -26.41 -18.95 13.71
C VAL A 501 -27.10 -20.21 13.22
N LYS A 502 -28.01 -20.11 12.24
CA LYS A 502 -28.69 -21.28 11.65
C LYS A 502 -27.69 -22.27 11.05
N VAL A 503 -26.72 -21.80 10.29
CA VAL A 503 -25.67 -22.63 9.70
C VAL A 503 -24.86 -23.33 10.80
N LEU A 504 -24.43 -22.62 11.84
CA LEU A 504 -23.70 -23.23 12.96
C LEU A 504 -24.52 -24.25 13.73
N GLN A 505 -25.80 -23.99 14.00
CA GLN A 505 -26.72 -24.92 14.66
C GLN A 505 -26.96 -26.18 13.81
N SER A 506 -26.99 -26.05 12.47
CA SER A 506 -27.12 -27.21 11.55
C SER A 506 -25.91 -28.17 11.57
N LEU A 507 -24.78 -27.69 12.15
CA LEU A 507 -23.55 -28.44 12.37
C LEU A 507 -23.44 -28.99 13.80
N ASP A 508 -24.53 -28.99 14.55
CA ASP A 508 -24.62 -29.41 15.96
C ASP A 508 -23.78 -28.54 16.91
N MET A 509 -23.66 -27.25 16.63
CA MET A 509 -22.94 -26.31 17.50
C MET A 509 -23.90 -25.57 18.47
N GLU A 510 -23.55 -25.48 19.75
CA GLU A 510 -24.20 -24.58 20.69
C GLU A 510 -23.71 -23.16 20.41
N VAL A 511 -24.61 -22.28 19.97
CA VAL A 511 -24.22 -20.86 19.73
C VAL A 511 -24.57 -20.03 20.92
N VAL A 512 -23.55 -19.35 21.51
CA VAL A 512 -23.68 -18.39 22.60
C VAL A 512 -23.28 -16.99 22.14
N TYR A 513 -23.88 -15.97 22.75
CA TYR A 513 -23.63 -14.59 22.37
C TYR A 513 -23.32 -13.74 23.61
N PRO A 514 -22.07 -13.29 23.81
CA PRO A 514 -21.73 -12.38 24.89
C PRO A 514 -22.37 -11.00 24.65
N MET A 515 -23.39 -10.64 25.43
CA MET A 515 -24.13 -9.39 25.27
C MET A 515 -23.27 -8.14 25.52
N GLU A 516 -22.16 -8.29 26.24
CA GLU A 516 -21.24 -7.23 26.61
C GLU A 516 -20.17 -6.95 25.54
N GLN A 517 -20.17 -7.74 24.44
CA GLN A 517 -19.22 -7.51 23.35
C GLN A 517 -19.37 -6.12 22.74
N ALA A 518 -18.25 -5.48 22.40
CA ALA A 518 -18.18 -4.18 21.75
C ALA A 518 -17.80 -4.31 20.28
N CYS A 519 -17.47 -3.20 19.61
CA CYS A 519 -16.82 -3.23 18.28
C CYS A 519 -15.47 -3.97 18.36
N CYS A 520 -14.98 -4.51 17.22
CA CYS A 520 -13.64 -5.08 17.18
C CYS A 520 -12.50 -4.04 17.37
N GLY A 521 -12.82 -2.75 17.28
CA GLY A 521 -11.85 -1.66 17.45
C GLY A 521 -11.11 -1.25 16.17
N LYS A 522 -11.28 -1.94 15.02
CA LYS A 522 -10.55 -1.57 13.78
C LYS A 522 -10.71 -0.12 13.35
N PRO A 523 -11.89 0.52 13.44
CA PRO A 523 -12.04 1.94 13.12
C PRO A 523 -11.20 2.85 14.02
N ILE A 524 -11.15 2.56 15.33
CA ILE A 524 -10.36 3.32 16.31
C ILE A 524 -8.87 3.16 16.06
N LEU A 525 -8.43 1.91 15.86
CA LEU A 525 -7.04 1.57 15.54
C LEU A 525 -6.60 2.16 14.20
N GLY A 526 -7.51 2.23 13.23
CA GLY A 526 -7.24 2.78 11.90
C GLY A 526 -6.94 4.27 11.87
N ILE A 527 -7.45 5.04 12.84
CA ILE A 527 -7.07 6.46 13.01
C ILE A 527 -5.80 6.63 13.85
N GLY A 528 -5.28 5.56 14.47
CA GLY A 528 -4.06 5.55 15.29
C GLY A 528 -4.28 5.63 16.81
N ASP A 529 -5.52 5.64 17.32
CA ASP A 529 -5.79 5.66 18.76
C ASP A 529 -5.66 4.25 19.36
N ARG A 530 -4.44 3.87 19.68
CA ARG A 530 -4.12 2.55 20.23
C ARG A 530 -4.64 2.35 21.65
N GLU A 531 -4.67 3.40 22.49
CA GLU A 531 -5.12 3.28 23.86
C GLU A 531 -6.62 3.02 23.92
N ALA A 532 -7.43 3.76 23.17
CA ALA A 532 -8.86 3.47 23.04
C ALA A 532 -9.10 2.08 22.39
N GLY A 533 -8.25 1.67 21.46
CA GLY A 533 -8.27 0.33 20.87
C GLY A 533 -7.99 -0.78 21.89
N LYS A 534 -7.01 -0.60 22.77
CA LYS A 534 -6.72 -1.54 23.89
C LYS A 534 -7.90 -1.68 24.85
N GLU A 535 -8.52 -0.56 25.24
CA GLU A 535 -9.68 -0.59 26.13
C GLU A 535 -10.87 -1.35 25.50
N THR A 536 -11.09 -1.16 24.20
CA THR A 536 -12.09 -1.92 23.45
C THR A 536 -11.76 -3.42 23.41
N ALA A 537 -10.49 -3.76 23.21
CA ALA A 537 -10.02 -5.15 23.18
C ALA A 537 -10.17 -5.82 24.55
N LYS A 538 -9.82 -5.14 25.65
CA LYS A 538 -9.99 -5.66 27.01
C LYS A 538 -11.46 -6.00 27.31
N LYS A 539 -12.42 -5.13 26.93
CA LYS A 539 -13.85 -5.39 27.08
C LYS A 539 -14.28 -6.65 26.32
N ASN A 540 -13.85 -6.80 25.08
CA ASN A 540 -14.17 -7.98 24.29
C ASN A 540 -13.58 -9.25 24.90
N ILE A 541 -12.30 -9.28 25.23
CA ILE A 541 -11.64 -10.44 25.86
C ILE A 541 -12.42 -10.85 27.12
N ALA A 542 -12.68 -9.91 28.03
CA ALA A 542 -13.41 -10.19 29.27
C ALA A 542 -14.84 -10.70 29.05
N ALA A 543 -15.56 -10.17 28.03
CA ALA A 543 -16.91 -10.63 27.70
C ALA A 543 -16.93 -12.09 27.20
N PHE A 544 -15.94 -12.47 26.38
CA PHE A 544 -15.86 -13.81 25.82
C PHE A 544 -15.30 -14.83 26.83
N GLU A 545 -14.44 -14.44 27.73
CA GLU A 545 -13.97 -15.31 28.82
C GLU A 545 -15.13 -15.79 29.72
N LYS A 546 -16.15 -14.95 29.96
CA LYS A 546 -17.31 -15.31 30.80
C LYS A 546 -18.12 -16.48 30.24
N VAL A 547 -18.18 -16.61 28.90
CA VAL A 547 -18.98 -17.66 28.26
C VAL A 547 -18.17 -18.92 27.94
N GLN A 548 -16.86 -18.92 28.18
CA GLN A 548 -15.96 -20.06 28.05
C GLN A 548 -16.16 -20.85 26.73
N PRO A 549 -16.00 -20.22 25.54
CA PRO A 549 -16.24 -20.91 24.29
C PRO A 549 -15.06 -21.84 23.91
N ASP A 550 -15.36 -22.88 23.15
CA ASP A 550 -14.34 -23.69 22.46
C ASP A 550 -13.76 -22.91 21.28
N VAL A 551 -14.61 -22.16 20.56
CA VAL A 551 -14.24 -21.37 19.39
C VAL A 551 -15.05 -20.06 19.35
N ILE A 552 -14.42 -19.00 18.82
CA ILE A 552 -15.04 -17.69 18.60
C ILE A 552 -15.15 -17.48 17.10
N ILE A 553 -16.39 -17.36 16.60
CA ILE A 553 -16.65 -17.19 15.17
C ILE A 553 -17.07 -15.75 14.88
N SER A 554 -16.49 -15.18 13.85
CA SER A 554 -16.97 -13.93 13.25
C SER A 554 -17.18 -14.10 11.75
N ALA A 555 -18.31 -13.59 11.24
CA ALA A 555 -18.65 -13.54 9.83
C ALA A 555 -18.24 -12.20 9.19
N CYS A 556 -17.20 -11.58 9.71
CA CYS A 556 -16.59 -10.37 9.21
C CYS A 556 -15.06 -10.54 9.21
N PRO A 557 -14.41 -10.71 8.05
CA PRO A 557 -12.95 -10.89 7.97
C PRO A 557 -12.15 -9.76 8.61
N THR A 558 -12.64 -8.52 8.53
CA THR A 558 -12.03 -7.36 9.19
C THR A 558 -12.05 -7.51 10.72
N CYS A 559 -13.18 -7.96 11.27
CA CYS A 559 -13.27 -8.26 12.70
C CYS A 559 -12.37 -9.44 13.06
N THR A 560 -12.40 -10.52 12.29
CA THR A 560 -11.59 -11.72 12.54
C THR A 560 -10.10 -11.40 12.57
N GLU A 561 -9.58 -10.67 11.56
CA GLU A 561 -8.17 -10.26 11.52
C GLU A 561 -7.81 -9.39 12.73
N THR A 562 -8.70 -8.45 13.11
CA THR A 562 -8.45 -7.58 14.27
C THR A 562 -8.42 -8.37 15.58
N LEU A 563 -9.37 -9.27 15.79
CA LEU A 563 -9.46 -10.11 16.99
C LEU A 563 -8.33 -11.14 17.08
N HIS A 564 -7.90 -11.71 15.93
CA HIS A 564 -6.91 -12.77 15.87
C HIS A 564 -5.47 -12.22 15.91
N GLU A 565 -5.15 -11.21 15.07
CA GLU A 565 -3.77 -10.72 14.90
C GLU A 565 -3.51 -9.42 15.64
N THR A 566 -4.43 -8.43 15.51
CA THR A 566 -4.17 -7.11 16.05
C THR A 566 -4.18 -7.11 17.57
N TYR A 567 -5.11 -7.84 18.20
CA TYR A 567 -5.16 -7.96 19.66
C TYR A 567 -3.88 -8.61 20.25
N MET A 568 -3.30 -9.61 19.58
CA MET A 568 -2.00 -10.16 19.98
C MET A 568 -0.91 -9.08 20.04
N LYS A 569 -0.81 -8.27 18.97
CA LYS A 569 0.18 -7.19 18.87
C LYS A 569 -0.05 -6.08 19.90
N LEU A 570 -1.31 -5.73 20.19
CA LEU A 570 -1.66 -4.68 21.15
C LEU A 570 -1.16 -5.00 22.58
N PHE A 571 -1.14 -6.27 22.95
CA PHE A 571 -0.79 -6.73 24.29
C PHE A 571 0.56 -7.47 24.36
N GLU A 572 1.38 -7.43 23.30
CA GLU A 572 2.67 -8.13 23.23
C GLU A 572 3.60 -7.76 24.41
N ASN A 573 3.59 -6.50 24.82
CA ASN A 573 4.41 -5.96 25.90
C ASN A 573 3.58 -5.64 27.17
N ASP A 574 2.39 -6.22 27.34
CA ASP A 574 1.52 -6.03 28.48
C ASP A 574 1.53 -7.32 29.34
N PRO A 575 2.22 -7.34 30.50
CA PRO A 575 2.36 -8.56 31.29
C PRO A 575 1.03 -9.13 31.81
N GLU A 576 0.04 -8.27 32.08
CA GLU A 576 -1.29 -8.67 32.58
C GLU A 576 -2.16 -9.26 31.48
N TRP A 577 -2.16 -8.65 30.31
CA TRP A 577 -3.10 -8.96 29.23
C TRP A 577 -2.54 -9.88 28.14
N LYS A 578 -1.22 -10.05 28.04
CA LYS A 578 -0.57 -10.88 27.00
C LYS A 578 -1.11 -12.30 26.97
N ALA A 579 -1.16 -12.99 28.11
CA ALA A 579 -1.63 -14.36 28.19
C ALA A 579 -3.13 -14.48 27.88
N ARG A 580 -3.95 -13.53 28.38
CA ARG A 580 -5.40 -13.49 28.13
C ARG A 580 -5.68 -13.20 26.66
N ALA A 581 -5.00 -12.25 26.06
CA ALA A 581 -5.11 -11.95 24.62
C ALA A 581 -4.72 -13.18 23.77
N ALA A 582 -3.61 -13.85 24.09
CA ALA A 582 -3.20 -15.05 23.39
C ALA A 582 -4.25 -16.17 23.47
N ALA A 583 -4.79 -16.43 24.66
CA ALA A 583 -5.86 -17.43 24.86
C ALA A 583 -7.13 -17.08 24.09
N PHE A 584 -7.51 -15.80 24.04
CA PHE A 584 -8.67 -15.33 23.25
C PHE A 584 -8.39 -15.46 21.76
N CYS A 585 -7.29 -14.93 21.25
CA CYS A 585 -6.93 -14.90 19.83
C CYS A 585 -6.84 -16.32 19.23
N SER A 586 -6.30 -17.29 19.99
CA SER A 586 -6.19 -18.69 19.54
C SER A 586 -7.52 -19.37 19.23
N LYS A 587 -8.60 -18.88 19.81
CA LYS A 587 -9.97 -19.39 19.59
C LYS A 587 -10.70 -18.71 18.43
N VAL A 588 -10.20 -17.59 17.91
CA VAL A 588 -10.87 -16.81 16.86
C VAL A 588 -10.74 -17.49 15.50
N ARG A 589 -11.85 -17.70 14.80
CA ARG A 589 -11.91 -18.27 13.46
C ARG A 589 -12.87 -17.48 12.56
N GLU A 590 -12.53 -17.39 11.29
CA GLU A 590 -13.42 -16.83 10.27
C GLU A 590 -14.53 -17.84 9.93
N PHE A 591 -15.76 -17.35 9.73
CA PHE A 591 -16.96 -18.17 9.56
C PHE A 591 -16.86 -19.17 8.40
N SER A 592 -16.50 -18.73 7.19
CA SER A 592 -16.48 -19.59 6.02
C SER A 592 -15.39 -20.66 6.11
N SER A 593 -14.21 -20.30 6.64
CA SER A 593 -13.13 -21.27 6.83
C SER A 593 -13.52 -22.34 7.86
N PHE A 594 -14.18 -21.95 8.95
CA PHE A 594 -14.67 -22.90 9.96
C PHE A 594 -15.75 -23.83 9.40
N VAL A 595 -16.73 -23.29 8.67
CA VAL A 595 -17.81 -24.09 8.06
C VAL A 595 -17.25 -25.05 7.01
N ALA A 596 -16.31 -24.61 6.18
CA ALA A 596 -15.66 -25.48 5.18
C ALA A 596 -14.92 -26.65 5.83
N GLU A 597 -14.22 -26.39 6.94
CA GLU A 597 -13.54 -27.45 7.72
C GLU A 597 -14.56 -28.48 8.26
N GLU A 598 -15.66 -28.03 8.86
CA GLU A 598 -16.71 -28.92 9.38
C GLU A 598 -17.46 -29.68 8.26
N TYR A 599 -17.72 -29.02 7.11
CA TYR A 599 -18.29 -29.68 5.93
C TYR A 599 -17.35 -30.77 5.38
N LYS A 600 -16.04 -30.50 5.36
CA LYS A 600 -15.05 -31.50 4.96
C LYS A 600 -15.08 -32.74 5.87
N LYS A 601 -15.17 -32.56 7.20
CA LYS A 601 -15.25 -33.65 8.18
C LYS A 601 -16.52 -34.51 8.02
N THR A 602 -17.61 -33.89 7.57
CA THR A 602 -18.92 -34.56 7.40
C THR A 602 -19.18 -35.01 5.97
N GLY A 603 -18.23 -34.83 5.05
CA GLY A 603 -18.39 -35.22 3.63
C GLY A 603 -19.39 -34.36 2.86
N ARG A 604 -19.72 -33.15 3.35
CA ARG A 604 -20.67 -32.23 2.69
C ARG A 604 -20.03 -31.35 1.60
N LEU A 605 -18.69 -31.30 1.48
CA LEU A 605 -18.01 -30.61 0.38
C LEU A 605 -18.05 -31.48 -0.89
N VAL A 606 -19.20 -31.57 -1.51
CA VAL A 606 -19.40 -32.30 -2.77
C VAL A 606 -19.78 -31.28 -3.84
N HIS A 607 -19.09 -31.28 -4.96
CA HIS A 607 -19.38 -30.37 -6.08
C HIS A 607 -20.80 -30.60 -6.62
N ALA A 608 -21.64 -29.56 -6.54
CA ALA A 608 -23.00 -29.55 -7.05
C ALA A 608 -23.01 -28.87 -8.43
N LYS A 609 -23.44 -29.58 -9.47
CA LYS A 609 -23.42 -29.06 -10.84
C LYS A 609 -24.65 -28.21 -11.17
N GLY A 610 -24.43 -27.03 -11.78
CA GLY A 610 -25.42 -26.19 -12.44
C GLY A 610 -26.38 -25.46 -11.49
N GLY A 611 -27.00 -24.40 -11.96
CA GLY A 611 -27.96 -23.61 -11.21
C GLY A 611 -27.86 -22.11 -11.45
N GLU A 612 -28.24 -21.31 -10.45
CA GLU A 612 -28.12 -19.87 -10.46
C GLU A 612 -26.65 -19.46 -10.51
N LYS A 613 -26.29 -18.60 -11.47
CA LYS A 613 -24.93 -18.08 -11.57
C LYS A 613 -24.66 -17.05 -10.47
N VAL A 614 -23.64 -17.31 -9.69
CA VAL A 614 -23.16 -16.40 -8.67
C VAL A 614 -21.70 -16.05 -8.92
N THR A 615 -21.28 -14.87 -8.46
CA THR A 615 -19.86 -14.50 -8.48
C THR A 615 -19.38 -14.15 -7.08
N PHE A 616 -18.08 -14.33 -6.79
CA PHE A 616 -17.53 -14.12 -5.45
C PHE A 616 -16.53 -12.96 -5.42
N HIS A 617 -16.64 -12.08 -4.39
CA HIS A 617 -15.69 -11.02 -4.13
C HIS A 617 -14.74 -11.38 -2.99
N ASP A 618 -13.46 -11.51 -3.30
CA ASP A 618 -12.40 -11.68 -2.29
C ASP A 618 -12.20 -10.40 -1.47
N SER A 619 -12.68 -10.40 -0.24
CA SER A 619 -12.39 -9.31 0.70
C SER A 619 -10.89 -9.21 0.98
N CYS A 620 -10.36 -7.99 1.01
CA CYS A 620 -8.92 -7.75 1.21
C CYS A 620 -8.41 -8.30 2.56
N HIS A 621 -9.16 -8.15 3.64
CA HIS A 621 -8.82 -8.70 4.95
C HIS A 621 -8.89 -10.23 4.97
N MET A 622 -9.83 -10.82 4.24
CA MET A 622 -9.97 -12.27 4.14
C MET A 622 -8.81 -12.91 3.38
N LYS A 623 -8.61 -12.48 2.13
CA LYS A 623 -7.59 -13.07 1.24
C LYS A 623 -6.17 -12.72 1.67
N ARG A 624 -5.88 -11.44 1.91
CA ARG A 624 -4.51 -10.96 2.18
C ARG A 624 -4.17 -10.78 3.67
N GLY A 625 -5.20 -10.62 4.52
CA GLY A 625 -5.03 -10.63 5.97
C GLY A 625 -4.98 -12.05 6.51
N LEU A 626 -6.02 -12.84 6.27
CA LEU A 626 -6.20 -14.17 6.87
C LEU A 626 -5.74 -15.34 5.98
N GLY A 627 -5.41 -15.11 4.70
CA GLY A 627 -5.01 -16.16 3.77
C GLY A 627 -6.18 -17.05 3.29
N ILE A 628 -7.42 -16.63 3.52
CA ILE A 628 -8.65 -17.41 3.23
C ILE A 628 -9.21 -16.98 1.88
N TYR A 629 -9.26 -17.87 0.90
CA TYR A 629 -9.80 -17.57 -0.43
C TYR A 629 -10.31 -18.83 -1.17
N GLU A 630 -9.87 -20.03 -0.81
CA GLU A 630 -10.32 -21.29 -1.40
C GLU A 630 -11.59 -21.81 -0.70
N GLU A 631 -11.66 -21.65 0.61
CA GLU A 631 -12.75 -22.16 1.43
C GLU A 631 -14.14 -21.60 1.07
N PRO A 632 -14.29 -20.28 0.83
CA PRO A 632 -15.57 -19.74 0.36
C PRO A 632 -15.99 -20.32 -1.01
N ARG A 633 -15.03 -20.53 -1.91
CA ARG A 633 -15.29 -21.13 -3.23
C ARG A 633 -15.75 -22.58 -3.09
N ALA A 634 -15.07 -23.35 -2.25
CA ALA A 634 -15.46 -24.72 -1.97
C ALA A 634 -16.88 -24.83 -1.37
N LEU A 635 -17.27 -23.88 -0.51
CA LEU A 635 -18.61 -23.81 0.03
C LEU A 635 -19.66 -23.45 -1.03
N ILE A 636 -19.36 -22.49 -1.91
CA ILE A 636 -20.24 -22.10 -3.02
C ILE A 636 -20.40 -23.28 -3.99
N ASP A 637 -19.32 -23.94 -4.36
CA ASP A 637 -19.34 -25.10 -5.27
C ASP A 637 -20.10 -26.32 -4.67
N ALA A 638 -20.12 -26.45 -3.34
CA ALA A 638 -20.85 -27.47 -2.64
C ALA A 638 -22.33 -27.11 -2.41
N THR A 639 -22.75 -25.91 -2.76
CA THR A 639 -24.12 -25.43 -2.55
C THR A 639 -25.03 -25.89 -3.71
N PRO A 640 -26.08 -26.72 -3.48
CA PRO A 640 -26.93 -27.21 -4.54
C PRO A 640 -27.66 -26.10 -5.30
N GLY A 641 -27.69 -26.20 -6.64
CA GLY A 641 -28.38 -25.25 -7.51
C GLY A 641 -27.66 -23.90 -7.66
N VAL A 642 -26.35 -23.86 -7.45
CA VAL A 642 -25.49 -22.68 -7.60
C VAL A 642 -24.31 -22.99 -8.52
N GLU A 643 -23.94 -22.07 -9.38
CA GLU A 643 -22.77 -22.14 -10.26
C GLU A 643 -21.87 -20.91 -10.03
N LEU A 644 -20.61 -21.12 -9.60
CA LEU A 644 -19.65 -20.05 -9.42
C LEU A 644 -19.05 -19.60 -10.75
N VAL A 645 -19.18 -18.30 -11.06
CA VAL A 645 -18.52 -17.63 -12.18
C VAL A 645 -17.55 -16.61 -11.62
N GLU A 646 -16.25 -16.81 -11.84
CA GLU A 646 -15.22 -15.89 -11.35
C GLU A 646 -15.28 -14.53 -12.05
N MET A 647 -15.22 -13.44 -11.30
CA MET A 647 -15.14 -12.10 -11.85
C MET A 647 -13.69 -11.68 -12.13
N HIS A 648 -13.50 -10.84 -13.13
CA HIS A 648 -12.22 -10.18 -13.32
C HIS A 648 -11.86 -9.32 -12.11
N ASN A 649 -10.60 -9.35 -11.65
CA ASN A 649 -10.15 -8.61 -10.47
C ASN A 649 -11.01 -8.86 -9.20
N CYS A 650 -11.39 -10.11 -8.94
CA CYS A 650 -12.19 -10.50 -7.78
C CYS A 650 -11.61 -9.97 -6.46
N ASP A 651 -10.28 -9.88 -6.33
CA ASP A 651 -9.53 -9.44 -5.16
C ASP A 651 -9.20 -7.93 -5.11
N LYS A 652 -9.64 -7.12 -6.10
CA LYS A 652 -9.50 -5.67 -6.04
C LYS A 652 -10.47 -5.08 -5.02
N CYS A 653 -9.98 -4.17 -4.18
CA CYS A 653 -10.76 -3.58 -3.10
C CYS A 653 -12.05 -2.93 -3.60
N CYS A 654 -13.15 -3.11 -2.86
CA CYS A 654 -14.46 -2.52 -3.18
C CYS A 654 -14.52 -0.99 -2.94
N GLY A 655 -13.51 -0.40 -2.28
CA GLY A 655 -13.46 1.03 -1.99
C GLY A 655 -14.06 1.45 -0.65
N MET A 656 -14.67 0.58 0.15
CA MET A 656 -15.29 0.97 1.42
C MET A 656 -14.26 1.38 2.47
N ALA A 657 -13.34 0.50 2.83
CA ALA A 657 -12.25 0.74 3.78
C ALA A 657 -12.63 1.57 5.04
N GLY A 658 -13.71 1.19 5.71
CA GLY A 658 -14.18 1.85 6.92
C GLY A 658 -14.59 3.31 6.67
N SER A 659 -14.01 4.25 7.41
CA SER A 659 -14.31 5.69 7.28
C SER A 659 -13.82 6.31 5.97
N PHE A 660 -12.87 5.68 5.26
CA PHE A 660 -12.34 6.18 3.98
C PHE A 660 -13.44 6.38 2.94
N GLY A 661 -14.31 5.37 2.76
CA GLY A 661 -15.43 5.45 1.82
C GLY A 661 -16.47 6.52 2.15
N MET A 662 -16.40 7.15 3.32
CA MET A 662 -17.22 8.30 3.71
C MET A 662 -16.44 9.61 3.60
N LYS A 663 -15.15 9.62 3.97
CA LYS A 663 -14.28 10.80 3.93
C LYS A 663 -13.85 11.18 2.50
N TYR A 664 -13.59 10.18 1.64
CA TYR A 664 -13.03 10.31 0.28
C TYR A 664 -13.90 9.57 -0.74
N GLN A 665 -15.16 9.95 -0.83
CA GLN A 665 -16.12 9.33 -1.77
C GLN A 665 -15.68 9.48 -3.21
N GLU A 666 -15.08 10.60 -3.54
CA GLU A 666 -14.53 10.91 -4.88
C GLU A 666 -13.52 9.85 -5.35
N VAL A 667 -12.81 9.19 -4.44
CA VAL A 667 -11.90 8.06 -4.75
C VAL A 667 -12.60 6.71 -4.60
N SER A 668 -13.47 6.59 -3.60
CA SER A 668 -14.19 5.35 -3.28
C SER A 668 -15.16 4.91 -4.39
N ILE A 669 -15.90 5.88 -4.98
CA ILE A 669 -16.93 5.59 -5.99
C ILE A 669 -16.32 5.09 -7.31
N PRO A 670 -15.26 5.65 -7.89
CA PRO A 670 -14.59 5.05 -9.05
C PRO A 670 -14.17 3.60 -8.84
N MET A 671 -13.64 3.25 -7.65
CA MET A 671 -13.30 1.88 -7.30
C MET A 671 -14.53 0.96 -7.25
N LEU A 672 -15.64 1.47 -6.71
CA LEU A 672 -16.92 0.76 -6.67
C LEU A 672 -17.49 0.52 -8.07
N ASN A 673 -17.48 1.54 -8.93
CA ASN A 673 -18.00 1.46 -10.29
C ASN A 673 -17.26 0.40 -11.12
N GLU A 674 -15.93 0.32 -10.98
CA GLU A 674 -15.15 -0.75 -11.61
C GLU A 674 -15.55 -2.13 -11.06
N LYS A 675 -15.78 -2.26 -9.77
CA LYS A 675 -16.23 -3.52 -9.17
C LYS A 675 -17.62 -3.91 -9.63
N VAL A 676 -18.57 -2.96 -9.70
CA VAL A 676 -19.92 -3.18 -10.23
C VAL A 676 -19.87 -3.68 -11.69
N LYS A 677 -19.05 -3.02 -12.52
CA LYS A 677 -18.85 -3.46 -13.91
C LYS A 677 -18.31 -4.89 -13.99
N ASN A 678 -17.27 -5.22 -13.22
CA ASN A 678 -16.70 -6.57 -13.22
C ASN A 678 -17.70 -7.64 -12.78
N ILE A 679 -18.65 -7.30 -11.89
CA ILE A 679 -19.74 -8.18 -11.48
C ILE A 679 -20.74 -8.36 -12.64
N GLN A 680 -21.18 -7.27 -13.28
CA GLN A 680 -22.10 -7.30 -14.42
C GLN A 680 -21.54 -8.15 -15.58
N ASP A 681 -20.24 -8.01 -15.87
CA ASP A 681 -19.56 -8.73 -16.96
C ASP A 681 -19.54 -10.25 -16.76
N THR A 682 -19.78 -10.76 -15.53
CA THR A 682 -19.93 -12.21 -15.27
C THR A 682 -21.27 -12.80 -15.72
N GLY A 683 -22.28 -11.96 -15.89
CA GLY A 683 -23.67 -12.40 -16.09
C GLY A 683 -24.30 -13.13 -14.88
N ALA A 684 -23.71 -12.98 -13.69
CA ALA A 684 -24.24 -13.55 -12.45
C ALA A 684 -25.46 -12.75 -11.96
N THR A 685 -26.43 -13.44 -11.36
CA THR A 685 -27.61 -12.83 -10.74
C THR A 685 -27.35 -12.40 -9.29
N THR A 686 -26.30 -12.96 -8.68
CA THR A 686 -25.97 -12.71 -7.28
C THR A 686 -24.44 -12.53 -7.11
N ALA A 687 -24.05 -11.46 -6.43
CA ALA A 687 -22.69 -11.23 -5.95
C ALA A 687 -22.58 -11.73 -4.51
N VAL A 688 -21.80 -12.77 -4.29
CA VAL A 688 -21.55 -13.34 -2.96
C VAL A 688 -20.33 -12.66 -2.34
N VAL A 689 -20.41 -12.30 -1.08
CA VAL A 689 -19.36 -11.67 -0.28
C VAL A 689 -19.26 -12.33 1.08
N ALA A 690 -18.10 -12.20 1.75
CA ALA A 690 -17.91 -12.66 3.13
C ALA A 690 -17.69 -11.52 4.13
N CYS A 691 -17.70 -10.26 3.66
CA CYS A 691 -17.44 -9.09 4.50
C CYS A 691 -18.62 -8.12 4.48
N PRO A 692 -19.21 -7.79 5.64
CA PRO A 692 -20.37 -6.89 5.71
C PRO A 692 -20.06 -5.46 5.21
N ALA A 693 -18.83 -4.98 5.34
CA ALA A 693 -18.43 -3.70 4.76
C ALA A 693 -18.40 -3.74 3.22
N CYS A 694 -17.94 -4.85 2.63
CA CYS A 694 -18.00 -5.07 1.19
C CYS A 694 -19.45 -5.27 0.72
N MET A 695 -20.27 -5.95 1.51
CA MET A 695 -21.70 -6.15 1.23
C MET A 695 -22.44 -4.80 1.15
N MET A 696 -22.16 -3.90 2.10
CA MET A 696 -22.72 -2.55 2.09
C MET A 696 -22.30 -1.77 0.83
N GLN A 697 -21.02 -1.80 0.50
CA GLN A 697 -20.46 -1.05 -0.62
C GLN A 697 -20.93 -1.59 -1.97
N ILE A 698 -20.75 -2.89 -2.21
CA ILE A 698 -21.08 -3.55 -3.47
C ILE A 698 -22.60 -3.55 -3.68
N GLY A 699 -23.38 -3.93 -2.66
CA GLY A 699 -24.82 -3.92 -2.71
C GLY A 699 -25.38 -2.52 -2.98
N GLY A 700 -24.83 -1.51 -2.31
CA GLY A 700 -25.20 -0.12 -2.56
C GLY A 700 -24.87 0.38 -3.97
N GLY A 701 -23.74 -0.09 -4.55
CA GLY A 701 -23.37 0.22 -5.94
C GLY A 701 -24.28 -0.48 -6.96
N LEU A 702 -24.54 -1.75 -6.77
CA LEU A 702 -25.44 -2.54 -7.64
C LEU A 702 -26.88 -1.99 -7.63
N ASP A 703 -27.41 -1.62 -6.43
CA ASP A 703 -28.72 -0.98 -6.31
C ASP A 703 -28.76 0.42 -6.97
N LYS A 704 -27.73 1.24 -6.76
CA LYS A 704 -27.66 2.59 -7.36
C LYS A 704 -27.59 2.55 -8.88
N ALA A 705 -26.87 1.55 -9.43
CA ALA A 705 -26.77 1.29 -10.87
C ALA A 705 -27.97 0.53 -11.45
N GLU A 706 -28.98 0.21 -10.64
CA GLU A 706 -30.22 -0.52 -11.03
C GLU A 706 -29.96 -1.79 -11.83
N THR A 707 -28.90 -2.54 -11.46
CA THR A 707 -28.45 -3.72 -12.20
C THR A 707 -29.37 -4.93 -12.10
N GLY A 708 -30.23 -4.97 -11.09
CA GLY A 708 -31.03 -6.15 -10.74
C GLY A 708 -30.24 -7.31 -10.06
N ILE A 709 -28.92 -7.15 -9.92
CA ILE A 709 -28.05 -8.17 -9.31
C ILE A 709 -28.14 -8.06 -7.79
N ASN A 710 -28.39 -9.19 -7.12
CA ASN A 710 -28.45 -9.26 -5.66
C ASN A 710 -27.06 -9.32 -5.04
N THR A 711 -26.95 -8.88 -3.78
CA THR A 711 -25.75 -9.08 -2.98
C THR A 711 -26.12 -9.94 -1.76
N LYS A 712 -25.43 -11.06 -1.56
CA LYS A 712 -25.64 -11.96 -0.42
C LYS A 712 -24.32 -12.21 0.32
N HIS A 713 -24.41 -12.34 1.63
CA HIS A 713 -23.31 -12.91 2.40
C HIS A 713 -23.23 -14.42 2.15
N ILE A 714 -22.05 -15.02 2.26
CA ILE A 714 -21.91 -16.48 2.09
C ILE A 714 -22.79 -17.25 3.08
N ALA A 715 -23.01 -16.72 4.28
CA ALA A 715 -23.92 -17.33 5.27
C ALA A 715 -25.38 -17.33 4.79
N ASP A 716 -25.81 -16.31 4.04
CA ASP A 716 -27.16 -16.25 3.50
C ASP A 716 -27.35 -17.34 2.42
N LEU A 717 -26.36 -17.49 1.53
CA LEU A 717 -26.36 -18.51 0.49
C LEU A 717 -26.44 -19.92 1.08
N LEU A 718 -25.66 -20.21 2.13
CA LEU A 718 -25.66 -21.51 2.80
C LEU A 718 -26.97 -21.77 3.56
N ALA A 719 -27.50 -20.78 4.27
CA ALA A 719 -28.73 -20.92 5.05
C ALA A 719 -30.00 -21.13 4.22
N GLU A 720 -30.03 -20.60 2.98
CA GLU A 720 -31.14 -20.83 2.04
C GLU A 720 -31.26 -22.29 1.57
N LYS A 721 -30.21 -23.10 1.77
CA LYS A 721 -30.14 -24.49 1.30
C LYS A 721 -30.11 -25.53 2.45
N LEU A 722 -30.30 -25.02 3.71
CA LEU A 722 -30.50 -25.89 4.87
C LEU A 722 -31.96 -26.37 4.94
#